data_15e5abbacb930486729bde86e4d209b2
#
_entry.id   15e5abbacb930486729bde86e4d209b2
#
_cell.length_a   1.000
_cell.length_b   1.000
_cell.length_c   1.000
_cell.angle_alpha   90.00
_cell.angle_beta   90.00
_cell.angle_gamma   90.00
#
_symmetry.space_group_name_H-M   'P 1'
#
loop_
_entity.id
_entity.type
_entity.pdbx_description
1 polymer ?
#
loop_
_entity_poly.entity_id
_entity_poly.type
_entity_poly.pdbx_seq_one_letter_code
_entity_poly.pdbx_strand_id
1 'polypeptide(L)'
;MLLRILTLLILLASPALAQGTAPQPAPPAAGGELQRLIEVLRDDARRAEFLRALEAASRTQGGAASTPDAPAAEPAPAETALLPPNTLGAQLLMGASQRLQALSESLVTTVQALTDVQGVAAWISGALRDPVTKMRIGDAAWKLALLFGLGLLAEWGTTRALRRASDRLDAMAPAPGDARTWMRRVPLVLARFGLDLVPIAAFAVISYGMIGFVRPLPTTELVLLVANNSYMALRAVMAGSRMLFSPASTHLRLVQVADETAAYVTVWVRRIVVVAIVGYAVAEAGLLFGLPWSAYDAILRLSLLVVTLLMVIVILQNRVQVGEALRAPPLAEDEVPDRARRLFRGLRDRLADVWHLLAILWLFALWGVWALEVRDGFSRLIGVTVTTIAILGAAKLADMLLRRAILRGFRITPELAQRYPGLEARANRYLPVLKALGSGIIAGLALLFLLEAWGLDAFAWFGRGRLGAMLLSSLVTIGLTVMVGITVWELANAAIQRYLTKLSKDAQAARSARVRTLLPMLRTVLLVAILVFVALNVLTEIGVNVAPLIAGAGVIGLAVGFGSQTLVRDVITGAFLLFEDAMAVGDVVQVGGHSGVVEQLSIRSIKLRAQDGSVHIVPFSAVTTVTNMTRDFGFAVLDVSVGYGEETDRVS
;
A
#
# COMPACT_ATOMS: atom_id res chain seq x y z
N MET A 1 -6.16 -7.95 21.04
CA MET A 1 -6.34 -9.26 21.69
C MET A 1 -7.45 -10.06 21.02
N LEU A 2 -8.63 -9.52 20.83
CA LEU A 2 -9.74 -10.14 20.07
C LEU A 2 -9.38 -10.51 18.63
N LEU A 3 -8.55 -9.71 17.95
CA LEU A 3 -8.06 -10.01 16.59
C LEU A 3 -7.18 -11.28 16.56
N ARG A 4 -6.41 -11.56 17.63
CA ARG A 4 -5.64 -12.82 17.78
C ARG A 4 -6.56 -14.01 18.07
N ILE A 5 -7.69 -13.78 18.73
CA ILE A 5 -8.69 -14.81 19.04
C ILE A 5 -9.49 -15.14 17.77
N LEU A 6 -9.84 -14.14 16.96
CA LEU A 6 -10.56 -14.31 15.70
C LEU A 6 -9.71 -15.04 14.65
N THR A 7 -8.41 -14.71 14.56
CA THR A 7 -7.48 -15.45 13.67
C THR A 7 -7.26 -16.90 14.13
N LEU A 8 -7.27 -17.16 15.43
CA LEU A 8 -7.12 -18.51 15.96
C LEU A 8 -8.40 -19.35 15.76
N LEU A 9 -9.58 -18.75 15.89
CA LEU A 9 -10.88 -19.38 15.60
C LEU A 9 -11.03 -19.71 14.10
N ILE A 10 -10.55 -18.84 13.22
CA ILE A 10 -10.54 -19.08 11.78
C ILE A 10 -9.55 -20.20 11.41
N LEU A 11 -8.41 -20.30 12.07
CA LEU A 11 -7.43 -21.39 11.90
C LEU A 11 -7.92 -22.74 12.43
N LEU A 12 -8.74 -22.75 13.48
CA LEU A 12 -9.32 -23.97 14.05
C LEU A 12 -10.54 -24.46 13.26
N ALA A 13 -11.24 -23.60 12.53
CA ALA A 13 -12.36 -23.96 11.67
C ALA A 13 -11.94 -24.58 10.33
N SER A 14 -10.68 -24.44 9.94
CA SER A 14 -10.20 -24.85 8.60
C SER A 14 -10.12 -26.37 8.32
N PRO A 15 -9.85 -27.28 9.27
CA PRO A 15 -9.70 -28.69 8.93
C PRO A 15 -10.99 -29.50 8.88
N ALA A 16 -12.10 -29.01 9.43
CA ALA A 16 -13.34 -29.81 9.51
C ALA A 16 -14.23 -29.75 8.26
N LEU A 17 -13.94 -28.83 7.32
CA LEU A 17 -14.73 -28.65 6.09
C LEU A 17 -14.04 -29.18 4.81
N ALA A 18 -12.86 -29.78 4.92
CA ALA A 18 -12.07 -30.22 3.78
C ALA A 18 -12.31 -31.68 3.35
N GLN A 19 -13.26 -32.39 3.92
CA GLN A 19 -13.58 -33.79 3.53
C GLN A 19 -15.04 -33.90 3.07
N GLY A 20 -15.25 -33.78 1.78
CA GLY A 20 -16.57 -34.02 1.20
C GLY A 20 -16.72 -33.61 -0.26
N THR A 21 -15.69 -33.76 -1.08
CA THR A 21 -15.88 -33.84 -2.52
C THR A 21 -15.66 -35.27 -2.97
N ALA A 22 -16.75 -35.97 -3.26
CA ALA A 22 -16.69 -37.18 -4.06
C ALA A 22 -15.94 -36.84 -5.38
N PRO A 23 -15.12 -37.79 -5.90
CA PRO A 23 -14.42 -37.53 -7.14
C PRO A 23 -15.43 -37.35 -8.26
N GLN A 24 -15.58 -36.14 -8.76
CA GLN A 24 -16.20 -35.93 -10.06
C GLN A 24 -15.38 -36.69 -11.10
N PRO A 25 -16.03 -37.37 -12.07
CA PRO A 25 -15.32 -37.99 -13.16
C PRO A 25 -14.48 -36.90 -13.86
N ALA A 26 -13.21 -37.17 -14.04
CA ALA A 26 -12.29 -36.30 -14.74
C ALA A 26 -12.88 -35.86 -16.08
N PRO A 27 -12.77 -34.60 -16.48
CA PRO A 27 -13.15 -34.19 -17.82
C PRO A 27 -12.37 -35.04 -18.82
N PRO A 28 -12.97 -35.46 -19.94
CA PRO A 28 -12.30 -36.30 -20.92
C PRO A 28 -11.00 -35.60 -21.33
N ALA A 29 -9.93 -36.37 -21.25
CA ALA A 29 -8.58 -35.92 -21.48
C ALA A 29 -8.51 -35.09 -22.78
N ALA A 30 -7.89 -33.90 -22.73
CA ALA A 30 -7.62 -33.04 -23.87
C ALA A 30 -6.85 -33.74 -25.03
N GLY A 31 -6.39 -34.99 -24.82
CA GLY A 31 -5.82 -35.84 -25.86
C GLY A 31 -6.82 -36.32 -26.92
N GLY A 32 -8.11 -36.43 -26.59
CA GLY A 32 -9.12 -36.90 -27.55
C GLY A 32 -9.55 -35.83 -28.54
N GLU A 33 -9.59 -34.56 -28.13
CA GLU A 33 -9.89 -33.43 -29.03
C GLU A 33 -8.71 -33.09 -29.95
N LEU A 34 -7.49 -33.14 -29.44
CA LEU A 34 -6.27 -33.00 -30.23
C LEU A 34 -6.12 -34.14 -31.25
N GLN A 35 -6.44 -35.38 -30.91
CA GLN A 35 -6.43 -36.49 -31.84
C GLN A 35 -7.48 -36.33 -32.94
N ARG A 36 -8.71 -35.88 -32.62
CA ARG A 36 -9.74 -35.56 -33.63
C ARG A 36 -9.32 -34.43 -34.54
N LEU A 37 -8.69 -33.40 -34.02
CA LEU A 37 -8.15 -32.28 -34.80
C LEU A 37 -7.00 -32.71 -35.72
N ILE A 38 -6.13 -33.60 -35.27
CA ILE A 38 -5.07 -34.21 -36.08
C ILE A 38 -5.66 -35.11 -37.18
N GLU A 39 -6.74 -35.82 -36.90
CA GLU A 39 -7.44 -36.69 -37.87
C GLU A 39 -8.14 -35.86 -38.96
N VAL A 40 -8.78 -34.76 -38.58
CA VAL A 40 -9.38 -33.77 -39.54
C VAL A 40 -8.33 -33.10 -40.38
N LEU A 41 -7.14 -32.79 -39.85
CA LEU A 41 -6.04 -32.18 -40.58
C LEU A 41 -5.28 -33.17 -41.49
N ARG A 42 -5.34 -34.47 -41.24
CA ARG A 42 -4.74 -35.52 -42.06
C ARG A 42 -5.54 -35.89 -43.30
N ASP A 43 -6.85 -35.71 -43.27
CA ASP A 43 -7.74 -35.96 -44.41
C ASP A 43 -7.87 -34.68 -45.24
N ASP A 44 -7.36 -34.71 -46.48
CA ASP A 44 -7.34 -33.54 -47.38
C ASP A 44 -8.73 -32.99 -47.72
N ALA A 45 -9.76 -33.87 -47.76
CA ALA A 45 -11.13 -33.44 -48.00
C ALA A 45 -11.72 -32.72 -46.78
N ARG A 46 -11.53 -33.25 -45.57
CA ARG A 46 -12.02 -32.67 -44.32
C ARG A 46 -11.24 -31.39 -43.93
N ARG A 47 -9.97 -31.34 -44.27
CA ARG A 47 -9.15 -30.14 -44.09
C ARG A 47 -9.65 -28.97 -44.99
N ALA A 48 -10.01 -29.26 -46.24
CA ALA A 48 -10.57 -28.26 -47.14
C ALA A 48 -11.94 -27.74 -46.69
N GLU A 49 -12.78 -28.62 -46.07
CA GLU A 49 -14.06 -28.26 -45.50
C GLU A 49 -13.89 -27.42 -44.20
N PHE A 50 -12.97 -27.77 -43.35
CA PHE A 50 -12.62 -27.03 -42.13
C PHE A 50 -12.06 -25.64 -42.46
N LEU A 51 -11.18 -25.52 -43.48
CA LEU A 51 -10.65 -24.22 -43.95
C LEU A 51 -11.74 -23.35 -44.54
N ARG A 52 -12.70 -23.89 -45.31
CA ARG A 52 -13.86 -23.15 -45.82
C ARG A 52 -14.78 -22.65 -44.71
N ALA A 53 -15.00 -23.47 -43.67
CA ALA A 53 -15.77 -23.07 -42.50
C ALA A 53 -15.09 -21.96 -41.70
N LEU A 54 -13.76 -22.00 -41.57
CA LEU A 54 -12.95 -20.97 -40.93
C LEU A 54 -12.92 -19.67 -41.73
N GLU A 55 -12.80 -19.76 -43.07
CA GLU A 55 -12.91 -18.59 -43.95
C GLU A 55 -14.32 -17.98 -43.95
N ALA A 56 -15.39 -18.78 -43.88
CA ALA A 56 -16.75 -18.29 -43.72
C ALA A 56 -16.94 -17.58 -42.37
N ALA A 57 -16.40 -18.13 -41.27
CA ALA A 57 -16.41 -17.49 -39.95
C ALA A 57 -15.58 -16.21 -39.90
N SER A 58 -14.45 -16.14 -40.62
CA SER A 58 -13.63 -14.92 -40.69
C SER A 58 -14.29 -13.83 -41.53
N ARG A 59 -15.07 -14.19 -42.56
CA ARG A 59 -15.85 -13.23 -43.37
C ARG A 59 -17.03 -12.66 -42.60
N THR A 60 -17.63 -13.38 -41.69
CA THR A 60 -18.68 -12.87 -40.79
C THR A 60 -18.14 -11.94 -39.69
N GLN A 61 -16.85 -12.01 -39.36
CA GLN A 61 -16.20 -11.07 -38.43
C GLN A 61 -15.53 -9.87 -39.12
N GLY A 62 -15.32 -9.90 -40.43
CA GLY A 62 -14.63 -8.84 -41.21
C GLY A 62 -15.50 -8.00 -42.12
N GLY A 63 -16.81 -8.16 -42.14
CA GLY A 63 -17.70 -7.56 -43.13
C GLY A 63 -18.38 -6.26 -42.68
N ALA A 64 -17.63 -5.18 -42.60
CA ALA A 64 -18.18 -3.84 -42.62
C ALA A 64 -17.36 -2.95 -43.58
N ALA A 65 -17.53 -3.16 -44.89
CA ALA A 65 -17.18 -2.15 -45.91
C ALA A 65 -17.94 -2.42 -47.21
N SER A 66 -18.86 -1.52 -47.51
CA SER A 66 -19.34 -1.03 -48.83
C SER A 66 -19.84 -2.02 -49.89
N THR A 67 -21.15 -1.99 -50.11
CA THR A 67 -21.77 -2.08 -51.43
C THR A 67 -22.88 -1.02 -51.58
N PRO A 68 -23.02 -0.34 -52.73
CA PRO A 68 -23.99 0.75 -52.93
C PRO A 68 -25.34 0.24 -53.48
N ASP A 69 -26.39 1.07 -53.24
CA ASP A 69 -27.74 1.04 -53.81
C ASP A 69 -28.77 0.01 -53.33
N ALA A 70 -29.54 0.46 -52.32
CA ALA A 70 -30.99 0.23 -52.22
C ALA A 70 -31.60 1.33 -51.31
N PRO A 71 -32.89 1.76 -51.56
CA PRO A 71 -33.41 3.03 -51.08
C PRO A 71 -33.63 3.04 -49.56
N ALA A 72 -33.45 4.25 -49.01
CA ALA A 72 -33.48 4.61 -47.60
C ALA A 72 -34.74 4.12 -46.87
N ALA A 73 -34.55 3.26 -45.89
CA ALA A 73 -35.42 3.16 -44.72
C ALA A 73 -34.90 4.14 -43.64
N GLU A 74 -35.80 4.95 -43.09
CA GLU A 74 -35.51 5.91 -42.02
C GLU A 74 -34.72 5.25 -40.88
N PRO A 75 -33.64 5.89 -40.39
CA PRO A 75 -32.90 5.35 -39.24
C PRO A 75 -33.76 5.50 -37.99
N ALA A 76 -33.99 4.37 -37.33
CA ALA A 76 -34.46 4.36 -35.95
C ALA A 76 -33.52 5.23 -35.09
N PRO A 77 -34.03 5.98 -34.10
CA PRO A 77 -33.20 6.88 -33.30
C PRO A 77 -32.09 6.09 -32.63
N ALA A 78 -30.85 6.42 -32.97
CA ALA A 78 -29.68 5.91 -32.30
C ALA A 78 -29.78 6.30 -30.81
N GLU A 79 -29.95 5.30 -29.93
CA GLU A 79 -29.73 5.49 -28.51
C GLU A 79 -28.31 6.05 -28.38
N THR A 80 -28.24 7.32 -28.04
CA THR A 80 -27.00 8.02 -27.72
C THR A 80 -26.36 7.31 -26.53
N ALA A 81 -25.45 6.39 -26.79
CA ALA A 81 -24.58 5.85 -25.77
C ALA A 81 -23.80 7.03 -25.16
N LEU A 82 -24.14 7.39 -23.94
CA LEU A 82 -23.58 8.54 -23.21
C LEU A 82 -22.07 8.49 -23.03
N LEU A 83 -21.42 7.36 -23.38
CA LEU A 83 -19.97 7.18 -23.27
C LEU A 83 -19.46 6.29 -24.43
N PRO A 84 -18.34 6.64 -25.08
CA PRO A 84 -17.70 5.77 -26.08
C PRO A 84 -17.31 4.41 -25.45
N PRO A 85 -17.46 3.27 -26.16
CA PRO A 85 -17.26 1.92 -25.60
C PRO A 85 -15.85 1.64 -25.11
N ASN A 86 -14.87 2.44 -25.48
CA ASN A 86 -13.46 2.30 -25.07
C ASN A 86 -13.06 3.18 -23.87
N THR A 87 -13.98 3.90 -23.27
CA THR A 87 -13.69 4.70 -22.08
C THR A 87 -13.68 3.83 -20.84
N LEU A 88 -12.78 4.15 -19.90
CA LEU A 88 -12.64 3.47 -18.62
C LEU A 88 -13.97 3.42 -17.84
N GLY A 89 -14.79 4.48 -17.96
CA GLY A 89 -16.12 4.56 -17.37
C GLY A 89 -17.10 3.54 -17.97
N ALA A 90 -17.09 3.35 -19.30
CA ALA A 90 -17.93 2.36 -19.97
C ALA A 90 -17.53 0.93 -19.61
N GLN A 91 -16.22 0.63 -19.54
CA GLN A 91 -15.71 -0.69 -19.14
C GLN A 91 -16.04 -1.02 -17.68
N LEU A 92 -15.94 -0.06 -16.78
CA LEU A 92 -16.32 -0.22 -15.37
C LEU A 92 -17.84 -0.43 -15.21
N LEU A 93 -18.66 0.34 -15.95
CA LEU A 93 -20.11 0.20 -15.93
C LEU A 93 -20.57 -1.14 -16.51
N MET A 94 -20.00 -1.58 -17.64
CA MET A 94 -20.31 -2.89 -18.23
C MET A 94 -19.88 -4.03 -17.32
N GLY A 95 -18.67 -3.97 -16.75
CA GLY A 95 -18.19 -4.95 -15.79
C GLY A 95 -19.02 -5.00 -14.50
N ALA A 96 -19.46 -3.84 -14.00
CA ALA A 96 -20.35 -3.76 -12.86
C ALA A 96 -21.76 -4.30 -13.17
N SER A 97 -22.31 -3.96 -14.33
CA SER A 97 -23.63 -4.43 -14.79
C SER A 97 -23.66 -5.96 -14.96
N GLN A 98 -22.66 -6.54 -15.60
CA GLN A 98 -22.56 -7.99 -15.77
C GLN A 98 -22.43 -8.72 -14.41
N ARG A 99 -21.65 -8.15 -13.48
CA ARG A 99 -21.54 -8.71 -12.13
C ARG A 99 -22.83 -8.57 -11.32
N LEU A 100 -23.55 -7.45 -11.48
CA LEU A 100 -24.85 -7.24 -10.83
C LEU A 100 -25.93 -8.18 -11.37
N GLN A 101 -25.95 -8.46 -12.68
CA GLN A 101 -26.86 -9.42 -13.28
C GLN A 101 -26.58 -10.84 -12.77
N ALA A 102 -25.32 -11.28 -12.77
CA ALA A 102 -24.94 -12.57 -12.23
C ALA A 102 -25.29 -12.72 -10.73
N LEU A 103 -25.13 -11.65 -9.94
CA LEU A 103 -25.54 -11.62 -8.55
C LEU A 103 -27.08 -11.68 -8.40
N SER A 104 -27.82 -10.98 -9.25
CA SER A 104 -29.29 -11.00 -9.23
C SER A 104 -29.85 -12.38 -9.53
N GLU A 105 -29.33 -13.06 -10.55
CA GLU A 105 -29.75 -14.43 -10.89
C GLU A 105 -29.43 -15.41 -9.76
N SER A 106 -28.24 -15.29 -9.15
CA SER A 106 -27.85 -16.14 -8.02
C SER A 106 -28.63 -15.83 -6.74
N LEU A 107 -29.05 -14.58 -6.52
CA LEU A 107 -29.94 -14.22 -5.41
C LEU A 107 -31.33 -14.82 -5.58
N VAL A 108 -31.91 -14.77 -6.78
CA VAL A 108 -33.23 -15.35 -7.06
C VAL A 108 -33.21 -16.87 -6.82
N THR A 109 -32.20 -17.56 -7.31
CA THR A 109 -32.06 -19.02 -7.10
C THR A 109 -31.86 -19.37 -5.63
N THR A 110 -31.13 -18.55 -4.86
CA THR A 110 -30.95 -18.79 -3.42
C THR A 110 -32.21 -18.52 -2.61
N VAL A 111 -32.95 -17.46 -2.94
CA VAL A 111 -34.24 -17.17 -2.28
C VAL A 111 -35.22 -18.30 -2.59
N GLN A 112 -35.25 -18.81 -3.80
CA GLN A 112 -36.07 -19.98 -4.16
C GLN A 112 -35.65 -21.25 -3.38
N ALA A 113 -34.35 -21.49 -3.24
CA ALA A 113 -33.83 -22.60 -2.43
C ALA A 113 -34.14 -22.47 -0.93
N LEU A 114 -34.14 -21.25 -0.38
CA LEU A 114 -34.54 -20.99 1.01
C LEU A 114 -36.05 -21.10 1.25
N THR A 115 -36.86 -20.91 0.19
CA THR A 115 -38.32 -21.04 0.27
C THR A 115 -38.81 -22.49 0.11
N ASP A 116 -37.92 -23.44 -0.24
CA ASP A 116 -38.26 -24.87 -0.40
C ASP A 116 -38.47 -25.59 0.96
N VAL A 117 -38.92 -24.86 1.97
CA VAL A 117 -39.41 -25.41 3.24
C VAL A 117 -40.58 -26.36 3.00
N GLN A 118 -41.32 -26.19 1.89
CA GLN A 118 -42.39 -27.08 1.49
C GLN A 118 -41.86 -28.48 1.16
N GLY A 119 -40.68 -28.62 0.57
CA GLY A 119 -40.03 -29.91 0.31
C GLY A 119 -39.67 -30.65 1.59
N VAL A 120 -39.20 -29.93 2.63
CA VAL A 120 -38.93 -30.53 3.94
C VAL A 120 -40.25 -31.01 4.61
N ALA A 121 -41.29 -30.19 4.58
CA ALA A 121 -42.60 -30.53 5.13
C ALA A 121 -43.27 -31.73 4.40
N ALA A 122 -43.16 -31.75 3.07
CA ALA A 122 -43.63 -32.84 2.24
C ALA A 122 -42.86 -34.13 2.55
N TRP A 123 -41.52 -34.06 2.70
CA TRP A 123 -40.72 -35.22 3.10
C TRP A 123 -41.09 -35.74 4.49
N ILE A 124 -41.20 -34.86 5.50
CA ILE A 124 -41.63 -35.24 6.86
C ILE A 124 -42.99 -35.95 6.82
N SER A 125 -43.97 -35.36 6.11
CA SER A 125 -45.30 -35.95 6.01
C SER A 125 -45.29 -37.31 5.26
N GLY A 126 -44.47 -37.45 4.23
CA GLY A 126 -44.24 -38.68 3.48
C GLY A 126 -43.56 -39.76 4.34
N ALA A 127 -42.45 -39.39 5.01
CA ALA A 127 -41.71 -40.26 5.91
C ALA A 127 -42.57 -40.79 7.08
N LEU A 128 -43.49 -39.94 7.57
CA LEU A 128 -44.44 -40.31 8.61
C LEU A 128 -45.61 -41.18 8.10
N ARG A 129 -45.87 -41.27 6.81
CA ARG A 129 -46.91 -42.12 6.20
C ARG A 129 -46.35 -43.46 5.75
N ASP A 130 -45.13 -43.50 5.28
CA ASP A 130 -44.50 -44.74 4.80
C ASP A 130 -44.12 -45.69 5.97
N PRO A 131 -44.69 -46.91 6.03
CA PRO A 131 -44.41 -47.85 7.11
C PRO A 131 -42.93 -48.32 7.13
N VAL A 132 -42.26 -48.39 5.96
CA VAL A 132 -40.86 -48.82 5.85
C VAL A 132 -39.93 -47.78 6.43
N THR A 133 -40.17 -46.50 6.09
CA THR A 133 -39.39 -45.39 6.59
C THR A 133 -39.58 -45.19 8.09
N LYS A 134 -40.82 -45.33 8.60
CA LYS A 134 -41.09 -45.34 10.04
C LYS A 134 -40.31 -46.41 10.79
N MET A 135 -40.29 -47.63 10.25
CA MET A 135 -39.55 -48.74 10.86
C MET A 135 -38.04 -48.43 10.91
N ARG A 136 -37.46 -47.88 9.83
CA ARG A 136 -36.05 -47.50 9.78
C ARG A 136 -35.73 -46.36 10.77
N ILE A 137 -36.57 -45.33 10.84
CA ILE A 137 -36.40 -44.22 11.79
C ILE A 137 -36.54 -44.74 13.23
N GLY A 138 -37.52 -45.61 13.51
CA GLY A 138 -37.68 -46.21 14.81
C GLY A 138 -36.51 -47.10 15.22
N ASP A 139 -35.97 -47.91 14.29
CA ASP A 139 -34.78 -48.73 14.50
C ASP A 139 -33.54 -47.85 14.80
N ALA A 140 -33.35 -46.76 14.06
CA ALA A 140 -32.27 -45.81 14.30
C ALA A 140 -32.42 -45.08 15.66
N ALA A 141 -33.64 -44.65 16.00
CA ALA A 141 -33.89 -43.87 17.22
C ALA A 141 -33.59 -44.66 18.50
N TRP A 142 -34.09 -45.90 18.61
CA TRP A 142 -33.85 -46.69 19.82
C TRP A 142 -32.40 -47.15 19.94
N LYS A 143 -31.73 -47.50 18.82
CA LYS A 143 -30.32 -47.87 18.79
C LYS A 143 -29.43 -46.67 19.13
N LEU A 144 -29.75 -45.48 18.59
CA LEU A 144 -29.09 -44.24 18.93
C LEU A 144 -29.22 -43.95 20.43
N ALA A 145 -30.43 -44.06 20.99
CA ALA A 145 -30.65 -43.84 22.43
C ALA A 145 -29.84 -44.83 23.29
N LEU A 146 -29.75 -46.09 22.89
CA LEU A 146 -28.94 -47.09 23.60
C LEU A 146 -27.45 -46.78 23.52
N LEU A 147 -26.90 -46.51 22.31
CA LEU A 147 -25.50 -46.23 22.09
C LEU A 147 -25.06 -44.93 22.79
N PHE A 148 -25.84 -43.84 22.64
CA PHE A 148 -25.59 -42.60 23.34
C PHE A 148 -25.73 -42.74 24.85
N GLY A 149 -26.73 -43.46 25.32
CA GLY A 149 -26.91 -43.72 26.76
C GLY A 149 -25.69 -44.40 27.39
N LEU A 150 -25.22 -45.49 26.78
CA LEU A 150 -24.03 -46.22 27.25
C LEU A 150 -22.74 -45.40 27.08
N GLY A 151 -22.57 -44.72 25.93
CA GLY A 151 -21.45 -43.85 25.67
C GLY A 151 -21.36 -42.67 26.65
N LEU A 152 -22.48 -42.01 26.95
CA LEU A 152 -22.57 -40.92 27.92
C LEU A 152 -22.30 -41.38 29.37
N LEU A 153 -22.75 -42.59 29.71
CA LEU A 153 -22.44 -43.21 31.01
C LEU A 153 -20.93 -43.46 31.16
N ALA A 154 -20.29 -43.96 30.10
CA ALA A 154 -18.83 -44.18 30.09
C ALA A 154 -18.08 -42.84 30.17
N GLU A 155 -18.51 -41.84 29.45
CA GLU A 155 -17.96 -40.48 29.51
C GLU A 155 -18.13 -39.89 30.91
N TRP A 156 -19.30 -39.98 31.52
CA TRP A 156 -19.57 -39.51 32.86
C TRP A 156 -18.69 -40.21 33.89
N GLY A 157 -18.58 -41.56 33.80
CA GLY A 157 -17.74 -42.38 34.70
C GLY A 157 -16.27 -41.98 34.59
N THR A 158 -15.74 -41.89 33.37
CA THR A 158 -14.33 -41.49 33.15
C THR A 158 -14.06 -40.04 33.58
N THR A 159 -14.96 -39.11 33.32
CA THR A 159 -14.86 -37.72 33.77
C THR A 159 -14.82 -37.68 35.32
N ARG A 160 -15.67 -38.44 35.99
CA ARG A 160 -15.69 -38.49 37.44
C ARG A 160 -14.42 -39.12 38.03
N ALA A 161 -13.90 -40.17 37.40
CA ALA A 161 -12.65 -40.84 37.82
C ALA A 161 -11.42 -39.93 37.67
N LEU A 162 -11.40 -39.12 36.57
CA LEU A 162 -10.28 -38.22 36.26
C LEU A 162 -10.32 -36.88 36.98
N ARG A 163 -11.41 -36.54 37.69
CA ARG A 163 -11.55 -35.25 38.41
C ARG A 163 -10.34 -34.96 39.33
N ARG A 164 -9.93 -35.96 40.17
CA ARG A 164 -8.79 -35.77 41.09
C ARG A 164 -7.47 -35.50 40.35
N ALA A 165 -7.24 -36.16 39.20
CA ALA A 165 -6.03 -35.94 38.40
C ALA A 165 -6.06 -34.55 37.75
N SER A 166 -7.22 -34.14 37.30
CA SER A 166 -7.50 -32.84 36.76
C SER A 166 -7.24 -31.69 37.75
N ASP A 167 -7.78 -31.82 38.97
CA ASP A 167 -7.61 -30.85 40.04
C ASP A 167 -6.15 -30.73 40.51
N ARG A 168 -5.40 -31.86 40.52
CA ARG A 168 -3.97 -31.88 40.79
C ARG A 168 -3.14 -31.11 39.78
N LEU A 169 -3.46 -31.26 38.47
CA LEU A 169 -2.79 -30.51 37.38
C LEU A 169 -3.09 -29.00 37.49
N ASP A 170 -4.33 -28.66 37.85
CA ASP A 170 -4.73 -27.26 38.05
C ASP A 170 -3.96 -26.62 39.24
N ALA A 171 -3.71 -27.39 40.32
CA ALA A 171 -2.97 -26.95 41.49
C ALA A 171 -1.42 -26.82 41.25
N MET A 172 -0.86 -27.61 40.30
CA MET A 172 0.55 -27.54 39.93
C MET A 172 0.91 -26.39 38.99
N ALA A 173 -0.08 -25.70 38.49
CA ALA A 173 0.14 -24.67 37.45
C ALA A 173 0.80 -23.42 38.08
N PRO A 174 1.95 -22.96 37.57
CA PRO A 174 2.59 -21.74 38.05
C PRO A 174 1.79 -20.49 37.66
N ALA A 175 1.87 -19.45 38.52
CA ALA A 175 1.24 -18.16 38.23
C ALA A 175 1.74 -17.56 36.90
N PRO A 176 0.92 -16.74 36.22
CA PRO A 176 1.31 -16.09 34.98
C PRO A 176 2.51 -15.18 35.19
N GLY A 177 3.58 -15.36 34.39
CA GLY A 177 4.85 -14.64 34.50
C GLY A 177 5.62 -14.69 33.17
N ASP A 178 6.94 -14.55 33.21
CA ASP A 178 7.87 -14.45 32.09
C ASP A 178 7.87 -15.64 31.10
N ALA A 179 8.58 -15.49 29.98
CA ALA A 179 8.71 -16.50 28.91
C ALA A 179 9.17 -17.89 29.45
N ARG A 180 9.95 -17.93 30.54
CA ARG A 180 10.40 -19.16 31.23
C ARG A 180 9.25 -19.90 31.91
N THR A 181 8.31 -19.18 32.46
CA THR A 181 7.07 -19.70 33.06
C THR A 181 6.14 -20.25 31.99
N TRP A 182 6.10 -19.64 30.82
CA TRP A 182 5.32 -20.14 29.69
C TRP A 182 5.77 -21.52 29.21
N MET A 183 7.09 -21.76 29.10
CA MET A 183 7.63 -23.07 28.71
C MET A 183 7.27 -24.18 29.71
N ARG A 184 7.15 -23.88 31.01
CA ARG A 184 6.73 -24.86 32.03
C ARG A 184 5.23 -25.11 32.04
N ARG A 185 4.44 -24.15 31.55
CA ARG A 185 2.96 -24.26 31.49
C ARG A 185 2.46 -25.08 30.32
N VAL A 186 3.11 -24.99 29.15
CA VAL A 186 2.69 -25.71 27.94
C VAL A 186 2.52 -27.21 28.17
N PRO A 187 3.46 -27.95 28.78
CA PRO A 187 3.27 -29.39 29.02
C PRO A 187 2.10 -29.68 29.96
N LEU A 188 1.83 -28.83 30.97
CA LEU A 188 0.69 -29.01 31.88
C LEU A 188 -0.64 -28.73 31.16
N VAL A 189 -0.70 -27.73 30.27
CA VAL A 189 -1.88 -27.45 29.44
C VAL A 189 -2.15 -28.61 28.48
N LEU A 190 -1.09 -29.16 27.85
CA LEU A 190 -1.22 -30.32 26.97
C LEU A 190 -1.65 -31.57 27.73
N ALA A 191 -1.10 -31.82 28.92
CA ALA A 191 -1.52 -32.91 29.81
C ALA A 191 -2.99 -32.76 30.22
N ARG A 192 -3.43 -31.53 30.55
CA ARG A 192 -4.83 -31.22 30.85
C ARG A 192 -5.74 -31.48 29.68
N PHE A 193 -5.34 -31.02 28.47
CA PHE A 193 -6.06 -31.28 27.24
C PHE A 193 -6.15 -32.78 26.93
N GLY A 194 -5.05 -33.53 27.13
CA GLY A 194 -5.03 -34.97 27.02
C GLY A 194 -6.04 -35.63 27.96
N LEU A 195 -6.12 -35.22 29.25
CA LEU A 195 -7.12 -35.71 30.20
C LEU A 195 -8.55 -35.36 29.76
N ASP A 196 -8.78 -34.22 29.14
CA ASP A 196 -10.10 -33.83 28.61
C ASP A 196 -10.52 -34.64 27.36
N LEU A 197 -9.55 -35.25 26.63
CA LEU A 197 -9.81 -36.12 25.51
C LEU A 197 -10.14 -37.57 25.94
N VAL A 198 -9.68 -38.04 27.12
CA VAL A 198 -9.94 -39.41 27.58
C VAL A 198 -11.43 -39.77 27.70
N PRO A 199 -12.31 -38.90 28.28
CA PRO A 199 -13.75 -39.17 28.31
C PRO A 199 -14.37 -39.27 26.90
N ILE A 200 -13.87 -38.45 25.93
CA ILE A 200 -14.33 -38.49 24.56
C ILE A 200 -13.90 -39.80 23.89
N ALA A 201 -12.67 -40.25 24.15
CA ALA A 201 -12.18 -41.54 23.68
C ALA A 201 -12.97 -42.71 24.30
N ALA A 202 -13.31 -42.64 25.60
CA ALA A 202 -14.16 -43.65 26.25
C ALA A 202 -15.56 -43.72 25.64
N PHE A 203 -16.19 -42.56 25.36
CA PHE A 203 -17.42 -42.50 24.60
C PHE A 203 -17.27 -43.19 23.24
N ALA A 204 -16.21 -42.84 22.50
CA ALA A 204 -15.94 -43.41 21.17
C ALA A 204 -15.81 -44.95 21.22
N VAL A 205 -14.96 -45.45 22.12
CA VAL A 205 -14.72 -46.91 22.26
C VAL A 205 -16.01 -47.67 22.55
N ILE A 206 -16.84 -47.17 23.48
CA ILE A 206 -18.11 -47.81 23.82
C ILE A 206 -19.11 -47.70 22.68
N SER A 207 -19.30 -46.50 22.09
CA SER A 207 -20.32 -46.32 21.05
C SER A 207 -19.95 -47.05 19.77
N TYR A 208 -18.68 -47.03 19.32
CA TYR A 208 -18.27 -47.82 18.14
C TYR A 208 -18.23 -49.31 18.40
N GLY A 209 -17.77 -49.75 19.58
CA GLY A 209 -17.78 -51.16 19.95
C GLY A 209 -19.19 -51.76 19.97
N MET A 210 -20.17 -50.98 20.46
CA MET A 210 -21.57 -51.44 20.48
C MET A 210 -22.23 -51.53 19.11
N ILE A 211 -21.77 -50.78 18.09
CA ILE A 211 -22.33 -50.88 16.71
C ILE A 211 -22.22 -52.32 16.20
N GLY A 212 -21.11 -53.00 16.44
CA GLY A 212 -20.90 -54.40 16.05
C GLY A 212 -21.85 -55.38 16.75
N PHE A 213 -22.23 -55.11 18.03
CA PHE A 213 -23.16 -55.97 18.80
C PHE A 213 -24.63 -55.77 18.38
N VAL A 214 -25.02 -54.52 18.09
CA VAL A 214 -26.42 -54.18 17.81
C VAL A 214 -26.85 -54.54 16.39
N ARG A 215 -25.90 -54.85 15.49
CA ARG A 215 -26.12 -55.20 14.08
C ARG A 215 -27.19 -54.32 13.42
N PRO A 216 -26.93 -53.03 13.23
CA PRO A 216 -27.91 -52.13 12.65
C PRO A 216 -28.14 -52.43 11.16
N LEU A 217 -29.26 -51.95 10.63
CA LEU A 217 -29.47 -51.89 9.19
C LEU A 217 -28.40 -50.99 8.55
N PRO A 218 -27.97 -51.19 7.31
CA PRO A 218 -26.92 -50.38 6.70
C PRO A 218 -27.17 -48.86 6.75
N THR A 219 -28.41 -48.43 6.53
CA THR A 219 -28.81 -47.01 6.65
C THR A 219 -28.76 -46.52 8.11
N THR A 220 -29.19 -47.34 9.07
CA THR A 220 -29.13 -47.06 10.50
C THR A 220 -27.68 -46.94 10.97
N GLU A 221 -26.79 -47.81 10.49
CA GLU A 221 -25.35 -47.76 10.82
C GLU A 221 -24.72 -46.42 10.43
N LEU A 222 -24.99 -45.96 9.22
CA LEU A 222 -24.49 -44.66 8.75
C LEU A 222 -25.05 -43.50 9.61
N VAL A 223 -26.32 -43.51 9.98
CA VAL A 223 -26.91 -42.48 10.87
C VAL A 223 -26.25 -42.50 12.25
N LEU A 224 -25.99 -43.70 12.81
CA LEU A 224 -25.30 -43.83 14.09
C LEU A 224 -23.87 -43.28 14.01
N LEU A 225 -23.15 -43.55 12.91
CA LEU A 225 -21.81 -43.02 12.66
C LEU A 225 -21.82 -41.50 12.54
N VAL A 226 -22.76 -40.91 11.80
CA VAL A 226 -22.93 -39.47 11.67
C VAL A 226 -23.18 -38.84 13.02
N ALA A 227 -24.10 -39.36 13.82
CA ALA A 227 -24.42 -38.87 15.14
C ALA A 227 -23.22 -38.95 16.10
N ASN A 228 -22.52 -40.10 16.13
CA ASN A 228 -21.31 -40.28 16.94
C ASN A 228 -20.20 -39.31 16.57
N ASN A 229 -19.87 -39.22 15.27
CA ASN A 229 -18.83 -38.31 14.77
C ASN A 229 -19.16 -36.87 15.10
N SER A 230 -20.41 -36.46 14.91
CA SER A 230 -20.89 -35.11 15.24
C SER A 230 -20.77 -34.83 16.73
N TYR A 231 -21.14 -35.73 17.61
CA TYR A 231 -20.98 -35.58 19.04
C TYR A 231 -19.50 -35.50 19.45
N MET A 232 -18.65 -36.39 18.91
CA MET A 232 -17.21 -36.37 19.19
C MET A 232 -16.55 -35.04 18.70
N ALA A 233 -16.93 -34.56 17.51
CA ALA A 233 -16.47 -33.29 16.97
C ALA A 233 -16.88 -32.12 17.88
N LEU A 234 -18.15 -32.10 18.33
CA LEU A 234 -18.64 -31.11 19.31
C LEU A 234 -17.79 -31.12 20.59
N ARG A 235 -17.57 -32.30 21.16
CA ARG A 235 -16.79 -32.44 22.39
C ARG A 235 -15.32 -32.10 22.22
N ALA A 236 -14.72 -32.46 21.08
CA ALA A 236 -13.33 -32.12 20.76
C ALA A 236 -13.14 -30.59 20.62
N VAL A 237 -14.03 -29.89 19.92
CA VAL A 237 -14.01 -28.43 19.80
C VAL A 237 -14.19 -27.79 21.17
N MET A 238 -15.09 -28.32 22.02
CA MET A 238 -15.28 -27.81 23.38
C MET A 238 -14.06 -28.07 24.28
N ALA A 239 -13.35 -29.20 24.13
CA ALA A 239 -12.09 -29.48 24.82
C ALA A 239 -11.00 -28.49 24.36
N GLY A 240 -10.88 -28.22 23.07
CA GLY A 240 -9.99 -27.18 22.52
C GLY A 240 -10.33 -25.79 23.06
N SER A 241 -11.60 -25.44 23.11
CA SER A 241 -12.04 -24.17 23.71
C SER A 241 -11.66 -24.06 25.19
N ARG A 242 -11.81 -25.14 25.97
CA ARG A 242 -11.35 -25.17 27.37
C ARG A 242 -9.84 -25.06 27.48
N MET A 243 -9.07 -25.71 26.62
CA MET A 243 -7.61 -25.57 26.59
C MET A 243 -7.18 -24.11 26.36
N LEU A 244 -7.86 -23.39 25.45
CA LEU A 244 -7.53 -22.01 25.10
C LEU A 244 -7.96 -21.01 26.17
N PHE A 245 -9.18 -21.14 26.69
CA PHE A 245 -9.83 -20.13 27.52
C PHE A 245 -10.08 -20.54 28.96
N SER A 246 -9.95 -21.83 29.31
CA SER A 246 -10.21 -22.43 30.63
C SER A 246 -10.94 -21.52 31.64
N PRO A 247 -12.28 -21.51 31.67
CA PRO A 247 -13.02 -20.65 32.58
C PRO A 247 -12.86 -21.04 34.05
N ALA A 248 -12.46 -22.31 34.30
CA ALA A 248 -12.33 -22.86 35.65
C ALA A 248 -10.95 -22.65 36.28
N SER A 249 -9.87 -22.43 35.47
CA SER A 249 -8.51 -22.26 36.00
C SER A 249 -7.78 -21.11 35.30
N THR A 250 -7.50 -20.04 36.05
CA THR A 250 -6.75 -18.86 35.58
C THR A 250 -5.31 -19.18 35.19
N HIS A 251 -4.72 -20.20 35.83
CA HIS A 251 -3.32 -20.55 35.65
C HIS A 251 -3.01 -21.43 34.45
N LEU A 252 -3.98 -22.23 33.94
CA LEU A 252 -3.80 -23.17 32.82
C LEU A 252 -4.36 -22.65 31.50
N ARG A 253 -4.90 -21.43 31.41
CA ARG A 253 -5.36 -20.91 30.13
C ARG A 253 -4.20 -20.50 29.23
N LEU A 254 -4.26 -20.90 27.98
CA LEU A 254 -3.24 -20.54 26.98
C LEU A 254 -3.32 -19.04 26.62
N VAL A 255 -4.53 -18.52 26.49
CA VAL A 255 -4.83 -17.12 26.18
C VAL A 255 -5.20 -16.40 27.47
N GLN A 256 -4.35 -15.49 27.93
CA GLN A 256 -4.59 -14.73 29.15
C GLN A 256 -5.66 -13.65 28.91
N VAL A 257 -6.86 -13.91 29.39
CA VAL A 257 -8.01 -13.02 29.35
C VAL A 257 -8.65 -12.98 30.74
N ALA A 258 -9.46 -11.97 31.04
CA ALA A 258 -10.23 -11.92 32.27
C ALA A 258 -11.19 -13.12 32.37
N ASP A 259 -11.52 -13.54 33.59
CA ASP A 259 -12.39 -14.71 33.82
C ASP A 259 -13.76 -14.56 33.18
N GLU A 260 -14.34 -13.40 33.26
CA GLU A 260 -15.61 -13.05 32.62
C GLU A 260 -15.54 -13.21 31.10
N THR A 261 -14.45 -12.74 30.49
CA THR A 261 -14.23 -12.87 29.03
C THR A 261 -14.05 -14.33 28.63
N ALA A 262 -13.31 -15.13 29.44
CA ALA A 262 -13.13 -16.56 29.18
C ALA A 262 -14.46 -17.34 29.24
N ALA A 263 -15.28 -17.06 30.26
CA ALA A 263 -16.61 -17.64 30.41
C ALA A 263 -17.53 -17.23 29.24
N TYR A 264 -17.54 -15.94 28.89
CA TYR A 264 -18.30 -15.39 27.76
C TYR A 264 -17.94 -16.10 26.46
N VAL A 265 -16.66 -16.16 26.12
CA VAL A 265 -16.17 -16.82 24.89
C VAL A 265 -16.57 -18.29 24.86
N THR A 266 -16.39 -19.02 25.96
CA THR A 266 -16.72 -20.46 26.04
C THR A 266 -18.22 -20.70 25.83
N VAL A 267 -19.10 -19.85 26.38
CA VAL A 267 -20.57 -19.93 26.18
C VAL A 267 -20.92 -19.68 24.71
N TRP A 268 -20.33 -18.66 24.07
CA TRP A 268 -20.62 -18.35 22.67
C TRP A 268 -20.06 -19.40 21.72
N VAL A 269 -18.84 -19.90 21.94
CA VAL A 269 -18.27 -21.02 21.18
C VAL A 269 -19.20 -22.23 21.26
N ARG A 270 -19.69 -22.58 22.47
CA ARG A 270 -20.63 -23.68 22.63
C ARG A 270 -21.91 -23.50 21.81
N ARG A 271 -22.53 -22.31 21.86
CA ARG A 271 -23.78 -22.02 21.11
C ARG A 271 -23.56 -22.15 19.61
N ILE A 272 -22.48 -21.54 19.10
CA ILE A 272 -22.16 -21.54 17.67
C ILE A 272 -21.87 -22.96 17.19
N VAL A 273 -21.02 -23.70 17.91
CA VAL A 273 -20.60 -25.07 17.53
C VAL A 273 -21.76 -26.05 17.62
N VAL A 274 -22.62 -25.92 18.63
CA VAL A 274 -23.84 -26.74 18.75
C VAL A 274 -24.74 -26.55 17.54
N VAL A 275 -25.04 -25.30 17.16
CA VAL A 275 -25.90 -25.03 16.01
C VAL A 275 -25.31 -25.57 14.71
N ALA A 276 -23.99 -25.34 14.50
CA ALA A 276 -23.31 -25.79 13.29
C ALA A 276 -23.30 -27.31 13.17
N ILE A 277 -22.91 -28.03 14.24
CA ILE A 277 -22.74 -29.48 14.22
C ILE A 277 -24.10 -30.20 14.23
N VAL A 278 -25.07 -29.70 15.01
CA VAL A 278 -26.42 -30.30 15.02
C VAL A 278 -27.09 -30.06 13.67
N GLY A 279 -26.98 -28.86 13.09
CA GLY A 279 -27.50 -28.60 11.75
C GLY A 279 -26.93 -29.52 10.69
N TYR A 280 -25.61 -29.74 10.70
CA TYR A 280 -24.95 -30.71 9.83
C TYR A 280 -25.43 -32.14 10.08
N ALA A 281 -25.49 -32.59 11.33
CA ALA A 281 -25.90 -33.92 11.68
C ALA A 281 -27.36 -34.21 11.28
N VAL A 282 -28.25 -33.23 11.43
CA VAL A 282 -29.67 -33.35 11.04
C VAL A 282 -29.79 -33.41 9.51
N ALA A 283 -29.06 -32.59 8.77
CA ALA A 283 -29.06 -32.59 7.32
C ALA A 283 -28.57 -33.97 6.78
N GLU A 284 -27.44 -34.46 7.30
CA GLU A 284 -26.82 -35.73 6.88
C GLU A 284 -27.69 -36.92 7.22
N ALA A 285 -28.24 -36.98 8.44
CA ALA A 285 -29.18 -38.03 8.83
C ALA A 285 -30.45 -37.98 7.99
N GLY A 286 -30.96 -36.78 7.68
CA GLY A 286 -32.12 -36.62 6.78
C GLY A 286 -31.84 -37.18 5.39
N LEU A 287 -30.68 -36.89 4.81
CA LEU A 287 -30.27 -37.42 3.51
C LEU A 287 -30.24 -38.94 3.48
N LEU A 288 -29.73 -39.58 4.55
CA LEU A 288 -29.69 -41.04 4.71
C LEU A 288 -31.10 -41.64 4.81
N PHE A 289 -32.09 -40.88 5.26
CA PHE A 289 -33.50 -41.27 5.27
C PHE A 289 -34.29 -40.82 4.03
N GLY A 290 -33.60 -40.38 2.96
CA GLY A 290 -34.21 -40.01 1.69
C GLY A 290 -34.70 -38.59 1.60
N LEU A 291 -34.11 -37.67 2.38
CA LEU A 291 -34.34 -36.22 2.22
C LEU A 291 -33.84 -35.77 0.84
N PRO A 292 -34.61 -34.99 0.08
CA PRO A 292 -34.14 -34.39 -1.18
C PRO A 292 -32.90 -33.50 -1.00
N TRP A 293 -32.01 -33.48 -2.01
CA TRP A 293 -30.81 -32.65 -1.97
C TRP A 293 -31.09 -31.15 -1.78
N SER A 294 -32.19 -30.64 -2.38
CA SER A 294 -32.62 -29.25 -2.17
C SER A 294 -32.92 -28.94 -0.70
N ALA A 295 -33.57 -29.86 -0.01
CA ALA A 295 -33.90 -29.74 1.41
C ALA A 295 -32.66 -29.92 2.31
N TYR A 296 -31.72 -30.78 1.93
CA TYR A 296 -30.41 -30.91 2.60
C TYR A 296 -29.63 -29.58 2.56
N ASP A 297 -29.51 -28.99 1.36
CA ASP A 297 -28.85 -27.71 1.18
C ASP A 297 -29.55 -26.58 1.93
N ALA A 298 -30.88 -26.55 1.93
CA ALA A 298 -31.68 -25.59 2.69
C ALA A 298 -31.37 -25.67 4.20
N ILE A 299 -31.30 -26.88 4.78
CA ILE A 299 -30.97 -27.06 6.20
C ILE A 299 -29.56 -26.54 6.51
N LEU A 300 -28.59 -26.87 5.66
CA LEU A 300 -27.21 -26.40 5.84
C LEU A 300 -27.11 -24.86 5.73
N ARG A 301 -27.74 -24.27 4.70
CA ARG A 301 -27.77 -22.82 4.50
C ARG A 301 -28.42 -22.10 5.67
N LEU A 302 -29.55 -22.63 6.17
CA LEU A 302 -30.24 -22.10 7.35
C LEU A 302 -29.38 -22.21 8.62
N SER A 303 -28.74 -23.36 8.84
CA SER A 303 -27.88 -23.60 10.01
C SER A 303 -26.71 -22.63 10.03
N LEU A 304 -26.04 -22.41 8.89
CA LEU A 304 -24.94 -21.45 8.76
C LEU A 304 -25.43 -20.02 8.84
N LEU A 305 -26.65 -19.70 8.37
CA LEU A 305 -27.25 -18.39 8.58
C LEU A 305 -27.44 -18.10 10.07
N VAL A 306 -27.96 -19.09 10.83
CA VAL A 306 -28.10 -18.95 12.29
C VAL A 306 -26.73 -18.77 12.95
N VAL A 307 -25.70 -19.50 12.54
CA VAL A 307 -24.31 -19.31 13.00
C VAL A 307 -23.83 -17.88 12.70
N THR A 308 -24.08 -17.39 11.49
CA THR A 308 -23.73 -16.02 11.08
C THR A 308 -24.45 -14.99 11.97
N LEU A 309 -25.74 -15.16 12.23
CA LEU A 309 -26.50 -14.29 13.12
C LEU A 309 -25.98 -14.32 14.57
N LEU A 310 -25.61 -15.50 15.09
CA LEU A 310 -24.96 -15.61 16.39
C LEU A 310 -23.63 -14.85 16.44
N MET A 311 -22.83 -14.94 15.39
CA MET A 311 -21.58 -14.16 15.25
C MET A 311 -21.84 -12.65 15.18
N VAL A 312 -22.89 -12.23 14.47
CA VAL A 312 -23.33 -10.82 14.42
C VAL A 312 -23.69 -10.31 15.82
N ILE A 313 -24.42 -11.11 16.61
CA ILE A 313 -24.75 -10.76 18.00
C ILE A 313 -23.46 -10.57 18.82
N VAL A 314 -22.46 -11.45 18.67
CA VAL A 314 -21.17 -11.32 19.35
C VAL A 314 -20.46 -10.02 18.94
N ILE A 315 -20.46 -9.66 17.66
CA ILE A 315 -19.87 -8.40 17.16
C ILE A 315 -20.57 -7.19 17.78
N LEU A 316 -21.91 -7.19 17.77
CA LEU A 316 -22.69 -6.08 18.31
C LEU A 316 -22.52 -5.91 19.83
N GLN A 317 -22.43 -7.00 20.58
CA GLN A 317 -22.17 -6.97 22.01
C GLN A 317 -20.78 -6.40 22.34
N ASN A 318 -19.76 -6.67 21.50
CA ASN A 318 -18.39 -6.23 21.72
C ASN A 318 -18.03 -4.94 20.96
N ARG A 319 -19.01 -4.27 20.32
CA ARG A 319 -18.74 -3.12 19.43
C ARG A 319 -17.97 -1.99 20.12
N VAL A 320 -18.29 -1.68 21.36
CA VAL A 320 -17.67 -0.59 22.13
C VAL A 320 -16.23 -0.96 22.53
N GLN A 321 -16.04 -2.12 23.15
CA GLN A 321 -14.72 -2.56 23.64
C GLN A 321 -13.71 -2.69 22.51
N VAL A 322 -14.12 -3.28 21.37
CA VAL A 322 -13.25 -3.41 20.19
C VAL A 322 -13.03 -2.05 19.53
N GLY A 323 -14.07 -1.20 19.46
CA GLY A 323 -13.96 0.17 18.97
C GLY A 323 -12.92 0.98 19.75
N GLU A 324 -12.98 0.96 21.08
CA GLU A 324 -11.99 1.62 21.95
C GLU A 324 -10.56 1.08 21.75
N ALA A 325 -10.40 -0.23 21.61
CA ALA A 325 -9.11 -0.84 21.33
C ALA A 325 -8.53 -0.48 19.94
N LEU A 326 -9.40 -0.19 18.97
CA LEU A 326 -9.04 0.24 17.62
C LEU A 326 -8.73 1.74 17.55
N ARG A 327 -9.28 2.59 18.43
CA ARG A 327 -9.03 4.04 18.44
C ARG A 327 -7.56 4.37 18.58
N ALA A 328 -7.19 5.56 18.09
CA ALA A 328 -5.84 6.03 18.21
C ALA A 328 -5.49 6.31 19.70
N PRO A 329 -4.29 5.89 20.18
CA PRO A 329 -3.90 6.18 21.55
C PRO A 329 -3.87 7.69 21.82
N PRO A 330 -4.17 8.16 23.05
CA PRO A 330 -4.12 9.58 23.40
C PRO A 330 -2.72 10.16 23.09
N LEU A 331 -2.68 11.43 22.72
CA LEU A 331 -1.41 12.16 22.51
C LEU A 331 -0.80 12.47 23.86
N ALA A 332 0.54 12.48 23.95
CA ALA A 332 1.23 13.09 25.06
C ALA A 332 0.94 14.61 25.07
N GLU A 333 0.84 15.22 26.23
CA GLU A 333 0.40 16.62 26.42
C GLU A 333 1.25 17.65 25.64
N ASP A 334 2.51 17.32 25.31
CA ASP A 334 3.44 18.19 24.58
C ASP A 334 3.53 17.92 23.06
N GLU A 335 2.79 16.95 22.51
CA GLU A 335 2.94 16.53 21.10
C GLU A 335 1.88 17.17 20.20
N VAL A 336 2.27 18.21 19.42
CA VAL A 336 1.41 18.78 18.37
C VAL A 336 1.49 17.87 17.13
N PRO A 337 0.40 17.16 16.77
CA PRO A 337 0.44 16.23 15.65
C PRO A 337 0.51 16.96 14.31
N ASP A 338 1.38 16.46 13.43
CA ASP A 338 1.49 16.87 12.04
C ASP A 338 0.16 16.66 11.28
N ARG A 339 -0.12 17.45 10.22
CA ARG A 339 -1.36 17.36 9.42
C ARG A 339 -1.65 15.92 8.95
N ALA A 340 -0.64 15.21 8.49
CA ALA A 340 -0.76 13.81 8.07
C ALA A 340 -1.16 12.89 9.24
N ARG A 341 -0.55 13.03 10.40
CA ARG A 341 -0.90 12.26 11.60
C ARG A 341 -2.33 12.54 12.06
N ARG A 342 -2.80 13.78 11.98
CA ARG A 342 -4.20 14.15 12.30
C ARG A 342 -5.19 13.43 11.38
N LEU A 343 -4.90 13.40 10.07
CA LEU A 343 -5.74 12.74 9.07
C LEU A 343 -5.80 11.22 9.29
N PHE A 344 -4.66 10.57 9.55
CA PHE A 344 -4.61 9.15 9.86
C PHE A 344 -5.28 8.79 11.19
N ARG A 345 -5.18 9.65 12.20
CA ARG A 345 -5.92 9.47 13.47
C ARG A 345 -7.41 9.57 13.25
N GLY A 346 -7.88 10.60 12.55
CA GLY A 346 -9.30 10.76 12.23
C GLY A 346 -9.85 9.60 11.40
N LEU A 347 -9.08 9.07 10.44
CA LEU A 347 -9.48 7.88 9.68
C LEU A 347 -9.55 6.63 10.57
N ARG A 348 -8.58 6.44 11.46
CA ARG A 348 -8.55 5.32 12.40
C ARG A 348 -9.71 5.40 13.40
N ASP A 349 -10.04 6.58 13.89
CA ASP A 349 -11.15 6.78 14.82
C ASP A 349 -12.50 6.53 14.11
N ARG A 350 -12.68 7.01 12.88
CA ARG A 350 -13.86 6.66 12.05
C ARG A 350 -13.94 5.17 11.76
N LEU A 351 -12.82 4.52 11.46
CA LEU A 351 -12.80 3.06 11.26
C LEU A 351 -13.16 2.32 12.55
N ALA A 352 -12.71 2.83 13.71
CA ALA A 352 -13.09 2.30 15.02
C ALA A 352 -14.59 2.46 15.32
N ASP A 353 -15.24 3.48 14.76
CA ASP A 353 -16.68 3.68 14.93
C ASP A 353 -17.52 2.77 14.01
N VAL A 354 -17.02 2.44 12.80
CA VAL A 354 -17.77 1.64 11.80
C VAL A 354 -17.27 0.19 11.65
N TRP A 355 -16.26 -0.23 12.40
CA TRP A 355 -15.66 -1.57 12.26
C TRP A 355 -16.68 -2.71 12.34
N HIS A 356 -17.69 -2.55 13.23
CA HIS A 356 -18.72 -3.55 13.45
C HIS A 356 -19.62 -3.72 12.22
N LEU A 357 -19.92 -2.63 11.49
CA LEU A 357 -20.70 -2.69 10.24
C LEU A 357 -19.90 -3.41 9.15
N LEU A 358 -18.59 -3.11 9.04
CA LEU A 358 -17.71 -3.79 8.09
C LEU A 358 -17.56 -5.28 8.42
N ALA A 359 -17.43 -5.63 9.70
CA ALA A 359 -17.35 -7.02 10.13
C ALA A 359 -18.66 -7.78 9.87
N ILE A 360 -19.80 -7.17 10.10
CA ILE A 360 -21.12 -7.75 9.81
C ILE A 360 -21.28 -7.94 8.30
N LEU A 361 -20.98 -6.91 7.50
CA LEU A 361 -21.03 -7.00 6.04
C LEU A 361 -20.13 -8.11 5.51
N TRP A 362 -18.91 -8.24 6.06
CA TRP A 362 -17.97 -9.28 5.68
C TRP A 362 -18.50 -10.69 6.02
N LEU A 363 -19.13 -10.88 7.21
CA LEU A 363 -19.74 -12.15 7.60
C LEU A 363 -20.89 -12.53 6.67
N PHE A 364 -21.77 -11.57 6.33
CA PHE A 364 -22.85 -11.84 5.39
C PHE A 364 -22.32 -12.10 3.97
N ALA A 365 -21.27 -11.39 3.55
CA ALA A 365 -20.62 -11.68 2.28
C ALA A 365 -20.03 -13.11 2.25
N LEU A 366 -19.38 -13.53 3.35
CA LEU A 366 -18.82 -14.88 3.46
C LEU A 366 -19.92 -15.96 3.41
N TRP A 367 -21.01 -15.75 4.16
CA TRP A 367 -22.17 -16.63 4.10
C TRP A 367 -22.82 -16.61 2.71
N GLY A 368 -23.03 -15.44 2.12
CA GLY A 368 -23.65 -15.28 0.81
C GLY A 368 -22.86 -15.95 -0.30
N VAL A 369 -21.55 -15.73 -0.35
CA VAL A 369 -20.65 -16.38 -1.33
C VAL A 369 -20.70 -17.90 -1.23
N TRP A 370 -20.79 -18.43 -0.02
CA TRP A 370 -20.94 -19.87 0.20
C TRP A 370 -22.35 -20.35 -0.16
N ALA A 371 -23.40 -19.66 0.29
CA ALA A 371 -24.80 -20.03 0.06
C ALA A 371 -25.21 -19.93 -1.43
N LEU A 372 -24.59 -19.01 -2.16
CA LEU A 372 -24.78 -18.81 -3.60
C LEU A 372 -23.90 -19.72 -4.47
N GLU A 373 -23.08 -20.57 -3.84
CA GLU A 373 -22.15 -21.48 -4.54
C GLU A 373 -21.25 -20.77 -5.56
N VAL A 374 -20.85 -19.50 -5.26
CA VAL A 374 -19.99 -18.72 -6.15
C VAL A 374 -18.67 -19.47 -6.32
N ARG A 375 -18.38 -19.87 -7.57
CA ARG A 375 -17.17 -20.63 -7.90
C ARG A 375 -15.92 -19.93 -7.38
N ASP A 376 -15.14 -20.61 -6.53
CA ASP A 376 -13.94 -20.09 -5.85
C ASP A 376 -14.16 -18.82 -4.99
N GLY A 377 -15.41 -18.41 -4.77
CA GLY A 377 -15.73 -17.16 -4.10
C GLY A 377 -15.28 -17.12 -2.64
N PHE A 378 -15.45 -18.22 -1.92
CA PHE A 378 -15.00 -18.34 -0.52
C PHE A 378 -13.48 -18.24 -0.40
N SER A 379 -12.74 -18.99 -1.22
CA SER A 379 -11.27 -18.95 -1.28
C SER A 379 -10.77 -17.57 -1.69
N ARG A 380 -11.44 -16.95 -2.67
CA ARG A 380 -11.10 -15.60 -3.14
C ARG A 380 -11.35 -14.56 -2.06
N LEU A 381 -12.49 -14.60 -1.35
CA LEU A 381 -12.81 -13.62 -0.30
C LEU A 381 -11.82 -13.70 0.88
N ILE A 382 -11.49 -14.93 1.31
CA ILE A 382 -10.47 -15.14 2.35
C ILE A 382 -9.10 -14.70 1.83
N GLY A 383 -8.73 -15.08 0.62
CA GLY A 383 -7.47 -14.72 -0.01
C GLY A 383 -7.30 -13.19 -0.05
N VAL A 384 -8.29 -12.46 -0.55
CA VAL A 384 -8.29 -10.98 -0.59
C VAL A 384 -8.16 -10.40 0.83
N THR A 385 -8.86 -10.97 1.80
CA THR A 385 -8.79 -10.50 3.19
C THR A 385 -7.40 -10.69 3.79
N VAL A 386 -6.82 -11.89 3.64
CA VAL A 386 -5.48 -12.21 4.14
C VAL A 386 -4.43 -11.34 3.44
N THR A 387 -4.53 -11.21 2.13
CA THR A 387 -3.62 -10.36 1.34
C THR A 387 -3.73 -8.89 1.76
N THR A 388 -4.94 -8.38 1.99
CA THR A 388 -5.16 -7.01 2.50
C THR A 388 -4.48 -6.79 3.84
N ILE A 389 -4.64 -7.72 4.79
CA ILE A 389 -3.99 -7.65 6.10
C ILE A 389 -2.47 -7.71 5.97
N ALA A 390 -1.96 -8.59 5.11
CA ALA A 390 -0.52 -8.75 4.85
C ALA A 390 0.08 -7.47 4.24
N ILE A 391 -0.57 -6.86 3.25
CA ILE A 391 -0.14 -5.60 2.62
C ILE A 391 -0.10 -4.46 3.65
N LEU A 392 -1.17 -4.29 4.45
CA LEU A 392 -1.21 -3.26 5.48
C LEU A 392 -0.16 -3.49 6.58
N GLY A 393 0.06 -4.74 6.97
CA GLY A 393 1.11 -5.12 7.91
C GLY A 393 2.52 -4.84 7.38
N ALA A 394 2.78 -5.21 6.13
CA ALA A 394 4.04 -4.96 5.43
C ALA A 394 4.30 -3.46 5.25
N ALA A 395 3.29 -2.69 4.85
CA ALA A 395 3.38 -1.24 4.71
C ALA A 395 3.71 -0.56 6.04
N LYS A 396 3.06 -0.97 7.13
CA LYS A 396 3.35 -0.45 8.47
C LYS A 396 4.77 -0.81 8.93
N LEU A 397 5.23 -2.02 8.66
CA LEU A 397 6.59 -2.46 8.98
C LEU A 397 7.60 -1.66 8.15
N ALA A 398 7.38 -1.51 6.85
CA ALA A 398 8.22 -0.72 5.96
C ALA A 398 8.33 0.75 6.42
N ASP A 399 7.21 1.39 6.77
CA ASP A 399 7.20 2.77 7.31
C ASP A 399 7.98 2.87 8.62
N MET A 400 7.83 1.90 9.52
CA MET A 400 8.58 1.84 10.78
C MET A 400 10.09 1.69 10.53
N LEU A 401 10.48 0.81 9.62
CA LEU A 401 11.89 0.59 9.25
C LEU A 401 12.49 1.82 8.57
N LEU A 402 11.76 2.42 7.64
CA LEU A 402 12.16 3.66 6.96
C LEU A 402 12.40 4.78 7.97
N ARG A 403 11.46 5.03 8.89
CA ARG A 403 11.62 6.06 9.93
C ARG A 403 12.81 5.80 10.83
N ARG A 404 13.06 4.52 11.19
CA ARG A 404 14.25 4.14 11.97
C ARG A 404 15.53 4.34 11.17
N ALA A 405 15.56 3.99 9.89
CA ALA A 405 16.71 4.17 9.00
C ALA A 405 17.04 5.66 8.82
N ILE A 406 16.02 6.49 8.56
CA ILE A 406 16.18 7.95 8.44
C ILE A 406 16.74 8.54 9.75
N LEU A 407 16.19 8.17 10.91
CA LEU A 407 16.67 8.65 12.21
C LEU A 407 18.10 8.20 12.53
N ARG A 408 18.51 7.00 12.08
CA ARG A 408 19.88 6.51 12.24
C ARG A 408 20.84 7.22 11.28
N GLY A 409 20.46 7.38 10.01
CA GLY A 409 21.28 8.04 8.98
C GLY A 409 21.51 9.52 9.25
N PHE A 410 20.57 10.20 9.90
CA PHE A 410 20.66 11.62 10.28
C PHE A 410 21.22 11.85 11.70
N ARG A 411 21.70 10.82 12.38
CA ARG A 411 22.50 11.02 13.61
C ARG A 411 23.85 11.57 13.23
N ILE A 412 24.01 12.89 13.37
CA ILE A 412 25.28 13.60 13.16
C ILE A 412 26.19 13.28 14.34
N THR A 413 27.37 12.72 14.06
CA THR A 413 28.36 12.49 15.11
C THR A 413 28.83 13.82 15.68
N PRO A 414 29.15 13.93 16.99
CA PRO A 414 29.61 15.16 17.61
C PRO A 414 30.80 15.80 16.90
N GLU A 415 31.68 14.98 16.31
CA GLU A 415 32.85 15.44 15.52
C GLU A 415 32.46 16.17 14.24
N LEU A 416 31.42 15.70 13.53
CA LEU A 416 30.90 16.34 12.34
C LEU A 416 30.14 17.63 12.66
N ALA A 417 29.41 17.66 13.80
CA ALA A 417 28.69 18.84 14.27
C ALA A 417 29.67 19.99 14.62
N GLN A 418 30.82 19.66 15.22
CA GLN A 418 31.88 20.63 15.54
C GLN A 418 32.58 21.13 14.27
N ARG A 419 32.80 20.28 13.29
CA ARG A 419 33.48 20.63 12.02
C ARG A 419 32.61 21.49 11.10
N TYR A 420 31.29 21.35 11.18
CA TYR A 420 30.33 22.07 10.36
C TYR A 420 29.18 22.65 11.20
N PRO A 421 29.37 23.77 11.88
CA PRO A 421 28.33 24.41 12.69
C PRO A 421 27.13 24.76 11.79
N GLY A 422 25.92 24.38 12.21
CA GLY A 422 24.68 24.58 11.46
C GLY A 422 24.26 23.41 10.56
N LEU A 423 25.04 22.35 10.42
CA LEU A 423 24.66 21.14 9.67
C LEU A 423 23.43 20.47 10.30
N GLU A 424 23.40 20.42 11.64
CA GLU A 424 22.30 19.80 12.39
C GLU A 424 20.97 20.56 12.19
N ALA A 425 20.99 21.89 12.28
CA ALA A 425 19.80 22.71 12.04
C ALA A 425 19.27 22.57 10.59
N ARG A 426 20.16 22.37 9.61
CA ARG A 426 19.79 22.14 8.22
C ARG A 426 19.24 20.74 8.01
N ALA A 427 19.90 19.70 8.54
CA ALA A 427 19.44 18.33 8.47
C ALA A 427 18.04 18.18 9.09
N ASN A 428 17.81 18.79 10.25
CA ASN A 428 16.52 18.77 10.93
C ASN A 428 15.39 19.46 10.14
N ARG A 429 15.71 20.43 9.26
CA ARG A 429 14.72 21.08 8.37
C ARG A 429 14.18 20.13 7.31
N TYR A 430 15.03 19.28 6.72
CA TYR A 430 14.65 18.36 5.65
C TYR A 430 14.12 17.01 6.16
N LEU A 431 14.42 16.66 7.39
CA LEU A 431 14.02 15.40 8.02
C LEU A 431 12.49 15.15 7.98
N PRO A 432 11.61 16.15 8.32
CA PRO A 432 10.16 15.96 8.24
C PRO A 432 9.68 15.72 6.81
N VAL A 433 10.26 16.44 5.84
CA VAL A 433 9.92 16.31 4.41
C VAL A 433 10.31 14.93 3.89
N LEU A 434 11.51 14.45 4.22
CA LEU A 434 11.99 13.12 3.81
C LEU A 434 11.13 12.00 4.43
N LYS A 435 10.75 12.14 5.70
CA LYS A 435 9.82 11.19 6.36
C LYS A 435 8.45 11.21 5.70
N ALA A 436 7.90 12.38 5.40
CA ALA A 436 6.60 12.52 4.77
C ALA A 436 6.60 11.94 3.35
N LEU A 437 7.63 12.22 2.56
CA LEU A 437 7.80 11.70 1.20
C LEU A 437 7.90 10.17 1.21
N GLY A 438 8.78 9.62 2.04
CA GLY A 438 8.96 8.17 2.15
C GLY A 438 7.70 7.46 2.64
N SER A 439 7.02 7.99 3.65
CA SER A 439 5.73 7.45 4.11
C SER A 439 4.64 7.56 3.04
N GLY A 440 4.64 8.63 2.25
CA GLY A 440 3.73 8.82 1.12
C GLY A 440 3.95 7.79 0.01
N ILE A 441 5.21 7.50 -0.34
CA ILE A 441 5.56 6.46 -1.32
C ILE A 441 5.10 5.08 -0.83
N ILE A 442 5.37 4.73 0.43
CA ILE A 442 4.93 3.45 1.02
C ILE A 442 3.41 3.35 1.00
N ALA A 443 2.69 4.42 1.36
CA ALA A 443 1.22 4.45 1.33
C ALA A 443 0.67 4.31 -0.09
N GLY A 444 1.28 4.98 -1.08
CA GLY A 444 0.93 4.86 -2.49
C GLY A 444 1.14 3.44 -3.04
N LEU A 445 2.28 2.83 -2.74
CA LEU A 445 2.56 1.43 -3.10
C LEU A 445 1.57 0.47 -2.43
N ALA A 446 1.30 0.67 -1.13
CA ALA A 446 0.33 -0.15 -0.41
C ALA A 446 -1.07 -0.05 -1.04
N LEU A 447 -1.49 1.17 -1.43
CA LEU A 447 -2.76 1.37 -2.13
C LEU A 447 -2.80 0.64 -3.48
N LEU A 448 -1.71 0.70 -4.27
CA LEU A 448 -1.61 -0.02 -5.54
C LEU A 448 -1.73 -1.53 -5.35
N PHE A 449 -0.99 -2.09 -4.39
CA PHE A 449 -1.09 -3.52 -4.08
C PHE A 449 -2.47 -3.92 -3.55
N LEU A 450 -3.16 -3.04 -2.81
CA LEU A 450 -4.54 -3.28 -2.36
C LEU A 450 -5.52 -3.31 -3.54
N LEU A 451 -5.43 -2.34 -4.46
CA LEU A 451 -6.28 -2.30 -5.65
C LEU A 451 -6.07 -3.53 -6.53
N GLU A 452 -4.82 -3.96 -6.70
CA GLU A 452 -4.47 -5.19 -7.42
C GLU A 452 -5.05 -6.43 -6.75
N ALA A 453 -4.89 -6.55 -5.42
CA ALA A 453 -5.44 -7.66 -4.64
C ALA A 453 -6.98 -7.74 -4.73
N TRP A 454 -7.63 -6.59 -4.91
CA TRP A 454 -9.09 -6.49 -5.07
C TRP A 454 -9.54 -6.73 -6.52
N GLY A 455 -8.60 -7.01 -7.45
CA GLY A 455 -8.88 -7.34 -8.84
C GLY A 455 -9.17 -6.12 -9.73
N LEU A 456 -8.61 -4.97 -9.38
CA LEU A 456 -8.76 -3.73 -10.16
C LEU A 456 -7.63 -3.50 -11.16
N ASP A 457 -6.76 -4.51 -11.40
CA ASP A 457 -5.63 -4.47 -12.36
C ASP A 457 -4.84 -3.14 -12.30
N ALA A 458 -4.54 -2.67 -11.07
CA ALA A 458 -3.94 -1.37 -10.84
C ALA A 458 -2.57 -1.22 -11.51
N PHE A 459 -1.77 -2.30 -11.57
CA PHE A 459 -0.49 -2.28 -12.28
C PHE A 459 -0.63 -2.13 -13.79
N ALA A 460 -1.74 -2.56 -14.36
CA ALA A 460 -2.01 -2.38 -15.79
C ALA A 460 -2.11 -0.88 -16.16
N TRP A 461 -2.45 -0.01 -15.21
CA TRP A 461 -2.49 1.45 -15.42
C TRP A 461 -1.10 2.05 -15.62
N PHE A 462 -0.05 1.37 -15.11
CA PHE A 462 1.35 1.78 -15.25
C PHE A 462 2.05 1.16 -16.46
N GLY A 463 1.31 0.42 -17.31
CA GLY A 463 1.82 -0.12 -18.57
C GLY A 463 2.27 1.00 -19.53
N ARG A 464 3.17 0.67 -20.50
CA ARG A 464 3.67 1.62 -21.48
C ARG A 464 2.55 2.31 -22.25
N GLY A 465 2.58 3.65 -22.34
CA GLY A 465 1.58 4.46 -23.03
C GLY A 465 0.28 4.71 -22.26
N ARG A 466 0.18 4.32 -20.98
CA ARG A 466 -0.98 4.61 -20.11
C ARG A 466 -0.71 5.79 -19.18
N LEU A 467 -1.80 6.43 -18.73
CA LEU A 467 -1.75 7.63 -17.88
C LEU A 467 -0.92 7.44 -16.60
N GLY A 468 -0.98 6.27 -15.97
CA GLY A 468 -0.21 5.98 -14.77
C GLY A 468 1.30 6.00 -14.98
N ALA A 469 1.78 5.47 -16.11
CA ALA A 469 3.19 5.51 -16.45
C ALA A 469 3.67 6.95 -16.71
N MET A 470 2.84 7.77 -17.40
CA MET A 470 3.14 9.18 -17.64
C MET A 470 3.20 9.96 -16.32
N LEU A 471 2.20 9.78 -15.45
CA LEU A 471 2.18 10.45 -14.12
C LEU A 471 3.38 10.04 -13.26
N LEU A 472 3.76 8.77 -13.28
CA LEU A 472 4.91 8.29 -12.52
C LEU A 472 6.23 8.87 -13.06
N SER A 473 6.41 8.90 -14.40
CA SER A 473 7.59 9.50 -15.03
C SER A 473 7.69 10.98 -14.70
N SER A 474 6.59 11.74 -14.87
CA SER A 474 6.56 13.17 -14.53
C SER A 474 6.85 13.41 -13.03
N LEU A 475 6.28 12.59 -12.14
CA LEU A 475 6.56 12.72 -10.70
C LEU A 475 8.05 12.47 -10.38
N VAL A 476 8.67 11.48 -11.02
CA VAL A 476 10.11 11.17 -10.84
C VAL A 476 10.96 12.30 -11.40
N THR A 477 10.64 12.83 -12.60
CA THR A 477 11.37 13.94 -13.23
C THR A 477 11.25 15.21 -12.39
N ILE A 478 10.05 15.56 -11.93
CA ILE A 478 9.81 16.70 -11.02
C ILE A 478 10.61 16.52 -9.73
N GLY A 479 10.54 15.34 -9.11
CA GLY A 479 11.28 15.04 -7.89
C GLY A 479 12.79 15.19 -8.07
N LEU A 480 13.33 14.66 -9.17
CA LEU A 480 14.75 14.77 -9.51
C LEU A 480 15.15 16.23 -9.75
N THR A 481 14.36 16.98 -10.52
CA THR A 481 14.63 18.41 -10.80
C THR A 481 14.64 19.26 -9.52
N VAL A 482 13.66 19.04 -8.64
CA VAL A 482 13.61 19.72 -7.34
C VAL A 482 14.81 19.33 -6.46
N MET A 483 15.17 18.06 -6.43
CA MET A 483 16.32 17.55 -5.68
C MET A 483 17.63 18.16 -6.17
N VAL A 484 17.82 18.23 -7.49
CA VAL A 484 18.99 18.90 -8.10
C VAL A 484 18.99 20.39 -7.74
N GLY A 485 17.87 21.08 -7.86
CA GLY A 485 17.73 22.48 -7.48
C GLY A 485 18.10 22.75 -6.02
N ILE A 486 17.59 21.93 -5.10
CA ILE A 486 17.94 22.02 -3.67
C ILE A 486 19.43 21.74 -3.45
N THR A 487 19.99 20.73 -4.13
CA THR A 487 21.41 20.37 -3.99
C THR A 487 22.32 21.51 -4.45
N VAL A 488 22.04 22.09 -5.63
CA VAL A 488 22.80 23.25 -6.16
C VAL A 488 22.69 24.44 -5.21
N TRP A 489 21.47 24.72 -4.70
CA TRP A 489 21.25 25.78 -3.72
C TRP A 489 22.05 25.58 -2.43
N GLU A 490 22.02 24.36 -1.84
CA GLU A 490 22.73 24.07 -0.60
C GLU A 490 24.26 24.12 -0.78
N LEU A 491 24.77 23.63 -1.91
CA LEU A 491 26.20 23.72 -2.24
C LEU A 491 26.64 25.17 -2.38
N ALA A 492 25.89 25.97 -3.13
CA ALA A 492 26.19 27.38 -3.31
C ALA A 492 26.13 28.17 -1.98
N ASN A 493 25.09 27.94 -1.20
CA ASN A 493 24.91 28.54 0.11
C ASN A 493 26.03 28.15 1.10
N ALA A 494 26.43 26.87 1.09
CA ALA A 494 27.56 26.41 1.90
C ALA A 494 28.89 27.05 1.47
N ALA A 495 29.13 27.17 0.16
CA ALA A 495 30.32 27.85 -0.37
C ALA A 495 30.37 29.32 0.05
N ILE A 496 29.26 30.04 -0.12
CA ILE A 496 29.14 31.45 0.29
C ILE A 496 29.40 31.61 1.80
N GLN A 497 28.79 30.77 2.62
CA GLN A 497 28.99 30.86 4.08
C GLN A 497 30.43 30.54 4.50
N ARG A 498 31.07 29.53 3.87
CA ARG A 498 32.50 29.23 4.12
C ARG A 498 33.40 30.41 3.77
N TYR A 499 33.12 31.06 2.66
CA TYR A 499 33.88 32.25 2.24
C TYR A 499 33.70 33.40 3.23
N LEU A 500 32.49 33.70 3.66
CA LEU A 500 32.19 34.71 4.67
C LEU A 500 32.87 34.45 6.03
N THR A 501 32.88 33.19 6.48
CA THR A 501 33.54 32.82 7.75
C THR A 501 35.07 32.92 7.65
N LYS A 502 35.67 32.64 6.50
CA LYS A 502 37.11 32.88 6.28
C LYS A 502 37.46 34.37 6.32
N LEU A 503 36.67 35.23 5.63
CA LEU A 503 36.87 36.67 5.62
C LEU A 503 36.69 37.31 7.01
N SER A 504 35.85 36.75 7.89
CA SER A 504 35.67 37.32 9.23
C SER A 504 36.83 37.01 10.18
N LYS A 505 37.68 36.04 9.86
CA LYS A 505 38.87 35.68 10.65
C LYS A 505 40.11 36.50 10.26
N ASP A 506 40.18 37.02 9.04
CA ASP A 506 41.29 37.83 8.55
C ASP A 506 41.02 39.32 8.85
N ALA A 507 41.92 39.96 9.61
CA ALA A 507 41.79 41.31 10.18
C ALA A 507 41.73 42.50 9.18
N GLN A 508 41.42 42.28 7.91
CA GLN A 508 41.26 43.37 6.91
C GLN A 508 39.81 43.90 6.84
N ALA A 509 39.41 44.68 7.83
CA ALA A 509 38.06 45.18 8.03
C ALA A 509 37.45 45.97 6.84
N ALA A 510 38.24 46.66 6.02
CA ALA A 510 37.74 47.49 4.92
C ALA A 510 37.30 46.69 3.67
N ARG A 511 37.91 45.56 3.35
CA ARG A 511 37.46 44.66 2.26
C ARG A 511 36.23 43.87 2.65
N SER A 512 36.04 43.55 3.92
CA SER A 512 34.94 42.74 4.41
C SER A 512 33.57 43.43 4.28
N ALA A 513 33.48 44.74 4.36
CA ALA A 513 32.22 45.48 4.27
C ALA A 513 31.56 45.38 2.88
N ARG A 514 32.32 45.46 1.78
CA ARG A 514 31.79 45.36 0.41
C ARG A 514 31.37 43.94 0.07
N VAL A 515 32.11 42.94 0.50
CA VAL A 515 31.77 41.52 0.29
C VAL A 515 30.53 41.15 1.09
N ARG A 516 30.32 41.69 2.28
CA ARG A 516 29.14 41.46 3.10
C ARG A 516 27.85 41.99 2.47
N THR A 517 27.91 43.01 1.61
CA THR A 517 26.74 43.53 0.88
C THR A 517 26.51 42.84 -0.45
N LEU A 518 27.56 42.47 -1.19
CA LEU A 518 27.46 41.87 -2.52
C LEU A 518 27.06 40.37 -2.47
N LEU A 519 27.59 39.59 -1.52
CA LEU A 519 27.28 38.15 -1.43
C LEU A 519 25.79 37.83 -1.16
N PRO A 520 25.08 38.54 -0.27
CA PRO A 520 23.64 38.33 -0.13
C PRO A 520 22.85 38.65 -1.41
N MET A 521 23.25 39.69 -2.16
CA MET A 521 22.62 40.01 -3.45
C MET A 521 22.84 38.86 -4.46
N LEU A 522 24.08 38.36 -4.61
CA LEU A 522 24.41 37.25 -5.48
C LEU A 522 23.63 35.98 -5.08
N ARG A 523 23.50 35.73 -3.78
CA ARG A 523 22.67 34.61 -3.25
C ARG A 523 21.22 34.73 -3.67
N THR A 524 20.63 35.94 -3.58
CA THR A 524 19.24 36.16 -3.98
C THR A 524 19.04 35.94 -5.49
N VAL A 525 19.95 36.47 -6.31
CA VAL A 525 19.93 36.28 -7.78
C VAL A 525 20.01 34.77 -8.12
N LEU A 526 20.93 34.06 -7.49
CA LEU A 526 21.08 32.62 -7.70
C LEU A 526 19.83 31.84 -7.27
N LEU A 527 19.21 32.21 -6.13
CA LEU A 527 17.96 31.60 -5.67
C LEU A 527 16.84 31.78 -6.70
N VAL A 528 16.67 33.01 -7.21
CA VAL A 528 15.66 33.32 -8.20
C VAL A 528 15.91 32.54 -9.49
N ALA A 529 17.16 32.47 -9.95
CA ALA A 529 17.53 31.71 -11.15
C ALA A 529 17.21 30.21 -11.01
N ILE A 530 17.57 29.60 -9.88
CA ILE A 530 17.26 28.18 -9.58
C ILE A 530 15.74 27.99 -9.50
N LEU A 531 15.02 28.88 -8.82
CA LEU A 531 13.57 28.79 -8.66
C LEU A 531 12.85 28.87 -10.01
N VAL A 532 13.25 29.81 -10.87
CA VAL A 532 12.69 29.95 -12.23
C VAL A 532 12.97 28.70 -13.06
N PHE A 533 14.20 28.18 -13.03
CA PHE A 533 14.59 26.98 -13.75
C PHE A 533 13.76 25.76 -13.30
N VAL A 534 13.65 25.54 -11.99
CA VAL A 534 12.84 24.44 -11.43
C VAL A 534 11.37 24.62 -11.76
N ALA A 535 10.83 25.84 -11.64
CA ALA A 535 9.42 26.12 -11.95
C ALA A 535 9.09 25.85 -13.43
N LEU A 536 9.95 26.27 -14.35
CA LEU A 536 9.75 26.02 -15.79
C LEU A 536 9.77 24.50 -16.10
N ASN A 537 10.70 23.74 -15.51
CA ASN A 537 10.74 22.30 -15.69
C ASN A 537 9.49 21.62 -15.13
N VAL A 538 9.04 22.00 -13.93
CA VAL A 538 7.81 21.47 -13.32
C VAL A 538 6.60 21.77 -14.20
N LEU A 539 6.47 22.98 -14.73
CA LEU A 539 5.38 23.37 -15.63
C LEU A 539 5.39 22.55 -16.93
N THR A 540 6.58 22.28 -17.49
CA THR A 540 6.74 21.42 -18.67
C THR A 540 6.26 20.01 -18.40
N GLU A 541 6.62 19.42 -17.28
CA GLU A 541 6.22 18.07 -16.90
C GLU A 541 4.70 17.94 -16.62
N ILE A 542 4.06 19.01 -16.17
CA ILE A 542 2.60 19.08 -15.99
C ILE A 542 1.88 19.26 -17.34
N GLY A 543 2.63 19.52 -18.44
CA GLY A 543 2.06 19.69 -19.79
C GLY A 543 1.76 21.15 -20.15
N VAL A 544 2.19 22.12 -19.34
CA VAL A 544 2.04 23.54 -19.66
C VAL A 544 3.06 23.93 -20.70
N ASN A 545 2.63 24.60 -21.77
CA ASN A 545 3.54 25.15 -22.78
C ASN A 545 4.37 26.30 -22.18
N VAL A 546 5.64 26.05 -21.91
CA VAL A 546 6.56 27.04 -21.34
C VAL A 546 7.25 27.94 -22.37
N ALA A 547 7.05 27.70 -23.69
CA ALA A 547 7.67 28.48 -24.75
C ALA A 547 7.40 30.00 -24.62
N PRO A 548 6.17 30.48 -24.33
CA PRO A 548 5.92 31.90 -24.12
C PRO A 548 6.64 32.46 -22.88
N LEU A 549 6.81 31.66 -21.84
CA LEU A 549 7.51 32.07 -20.60
C LEU A 549 9.01 32.20 -20.86
N ILE A 550 9.60 31.25 -21.61
CA ILE A 550 11.01 31.30 -22.02
C ILE A 550 11.25 32.50 -22.94
N ALA A 551 10.34 32.76 -23.90
CA ALA A 551 10.43 33.94 -24.76
C ALA A 551 10.40 35.25 -23.94
N GLY A 552 9.47 35.37 -22.99
CA GLY A 552 9.38 36.53 -22.08
C GLY A 552 10.64 36.69 -21.20
N ALA A 553 11.15 35.59 -20.64
CA ALA A 553 12.40 35.59 -19.89
C ALA A 553 13.59 35.99 -20.78
N GLY A 554 13.60 35.60 -22.06
CA GLY A 554 14.57 36.00 -23.06
C GLY A 554 14.58 37.51 -23.29
N VAL A 555 13.42 38.15 -23.43
CA VAL A 555 13.30 39.62 -23.55
C VAL A 555 13.83 40.31 -22.32
N ILE A 556 13.50 39.81 -21.12
CA ILE A 556 14.07 40.35 -19.87
C ILE A 556 15.59 40.18 -19.84
N GLY A 557 16.09 38.99 -20.27
CA GLY A 557 17.52 38.73 -20.38
C GLY A 557 18.24 39.68 -21.32
N LEU A 558 17.65 40.01 -22.49
CA LEU A 558 18.16 41.01 -23.42
C LEU A 558 18.19 42.42 -22.80
N ALA A 559 17.12 42.83 -22.10
CA ALA A 559 17.09 44.12 -21.42
C ALA A 559 18.18 44.26 -20.35
N VAL A 560 18.39 43.21 -19.54
CA VAL A 560 19.48 43.15 -18.56
C VAL A 560 20.86 43.12 -19.25
N GLY A 561 20.96 42.37 -20.38
CA GLY A 561 22.17 42.32 -21.19
C GLY A 561 22.56 43.70 -21.74
N PHE A 562 21.64 44.41 -22.35
CA PHE A 562 21.87 45.79 -22.83
C PHE A 562 22.18 46.75 -21.66
N GLY A 563 21.46 46.65 -20.53
CA GLY A 563 21.74 47.46 -19.34
C GLY A 563 23.11 47.20 -18.71
N SER A 564 23.67 46.01 -18.88
CA SER A 564 24.99 45.61 -18.36
C SER A 564 26.13 45.70 -19.39
N GLN A 565 25.86 46.09 -20.63
CA GLN A 565 26.84 46.12 -21.75
C GLN A 565 28.12 46.87 -21.41
N THR A 566 28.02 48.06 -20.78
CA THR A 566 29.18 48.87 -20.35
C THR A 566 30.02 48.11 -19.31
N LEU A 567 29.39 47.46 -18.36
CA LEU A 567 30.09 46.67 -17.34
C LEU A 567 30.87 45.50 -17.97
N VAL A 568 30.24 44.81 -18.92
CA VAL A 568 30.87 43.69 -19.64
C VAL A 568 32.06 44.20 -20.46
N ARG A 569 31.89 45.34 -21.16
CA ARG A 569 32.97 46.01 -21.90
C ARG A 569 34.12 46.39 -20.96
N ASP A 570 33.84 47.01 -19.82
CA ASP A 570 34.87 47.38 -18.83
C ASP A 570 35.70 46.16 -18.40
N VAL A 571 35.03 45.05 -18.07
CA VAL A 571 35.72 43.83 -17.60
C VAL A 571 36.56 43.21 -18.70
N ILE A 572 36.03 43.09 -19.92
CA ILE A 572 36.73 42.49 -21.06
C ILE A 572 37.94 43.35 -21.44
N THR A 573 37.76 44.68 -21.63
CA THR A 573 38.85 45.60 -21.97
C THR A 573 39.90 45.61 -20.88
N GLY A 574 39.51 45.62 -19.60
CA GLY A 574 40.43 45.55 -18.48
C GLY A 574 41.24 44.26 -18.43
N ALA A 575 40.59 43.12 -18.73
CA ALA A 575 41.29 41.84 -18.80
C ALA A 575 42.36 41.83 -19.92
N PHE A 576 42.04 42.34 -21.10
CA PHE A 576 43.00 42.41 -22.20
C PHE A 576 44.14 43.35 -21.88
N LEU A 577 43.87 44.56 -21.36
CA LEU A 577 44.93 45.53 -20.98
C LEU A 577 45.87 44.99 -19.90
N LEU A 578 45.35 44.19 -18.97
CA LEU A 578 46.16 43.52 -17.95
C LEU A 578 46.93 42.36 -18.53
N PHE A 579 46.38 41.63 -19.52
CA PHE A 579 47.03 40.49 -20.15
C PHE A 579 48.15 40.93 -21.08
N GLU A 580 47.96 42.06 -21.80
CA GLU A 580 48.95 42.66 -22.69
C GLU A 580 49.99 43.47 -21.92
N ASP A 581 49.85 43.62 -20.59
CA ASP A 581 50.76 44.38 -19.74
C ASP A 581 50.94 45.82 -20.26
N ALA A 582 49.87 46.42 -20.77
CA ALA A 582 49.90 47.76 -21.34
C ALA A 582 50.26 48.88 -20.31
N MET A 583 49.95 48.61 -19.04
CA MET A 583 50.25 49.52 -17.92
C MET A 583 50.36 48.76 -16.60
N ALA A 584 51.19 49.18 -15.68
CA ALA A 584 51.39 48.64 -14.36
C ALA A 584 51.16 49.69 -13.26
N VAL A 585 50.94 49.21 -12.02
CA VAL A 585 50.85 50.12 -10.86
C VAL A 585 52.20 50.81 -10.66
N GLY A 586 52.20 52.18 -10.63
CA GLY A 586 53.40 53.01 -10.57
C GLY A 586 53.74 53.70 -11.88
N ASP A 587 53.19 53.22 -13.03
CA ASP A 587 53.43 53.90 -14.32
C ASP A 587 52.72 55.25 -14.39
N VAL A 588 53.36 56.21 -15.08
CA VAL A 588 52.73 57.47 -15.48
C VAL A 588 52.06 57.25 -16.82
N VAL A 589 50.72 57.31 -16.83
CA VAL A 589 49.93 57.02 -18.04
C VAL A 589 48.95 58.15 -18.33
N GLN A 590 48.60 58.28 -19.62
CA GLN A 590 47.50 59.14 -20.05
C GLN A 590 46.42 58.19 -20.65
N VAL A 591 45.22 58.17 -20.05
CA VAL A 591 44.09 57.33 -20.47
C VAL A 591 42.77 58.06 -20.30
N GLY A 592 41.89 58.01 -21.28
CA GLY A 592 40.54 58.62 -21.23
C GLY A 592 40.61 60.16 -21.00
N GLY A 593 41.67 60.86 -21.51
CA GLY A 593 41.86 62.28 -21.35
C GLY A 593 42.43 62.67 -20.00
N HIS A 594 42.77 61.74 -19.11
CA HIS A 594 43.39 62.06 -17.80
C HIS A 594 44.81 61.48 -17.76
N SER A 595 45.74 62.27 -17.22
CA SER A 595 47.15 61.90 -17.01
C SER A 595 47.45 61.81 -15.51
N GLY A 596 48.22 60.75 -15.13
CA GLY A 596 48.61 60.54 -13.73
C GLY A 596 49.34 59.25 -13.49
N VAL A 597 49.76 59.03 -12.25
CA VAL A 597 50.38 57.77 -11.80
C VAL A 597 49.28 56.75 -11.52
N VAL A 598 49.44 55.53 -12.04
CA VAL A 598 48.53 54.43 -11.75
C VAL A 598 48.66 53.99 -10.29
N GLU A 599 47.69 54.34 -9.46
CA GLU A 599 47.63 53.86 -8.06
C GLU A 599 47.10 52.45 -7.90
N GLN A 600 46.08 52.10 -8.69
CA GLN A 600 45.44 50.82 -8.60
C GLN A 600 44.75 50.47 -9.90
N LEU A 601 44.86 49.20 -10.29
CA LEU A 601 44.08 48.58 -11.34
C LEU A 601 42.98 47.72 -10.70
N SER A 602 41.72 48.03 -10.98
CA SER A 602 40.54 47.25 -10.56
C SER A 602 40.05 46.41 -11.72
N ILE A 603 39.11 45.49 -11.51
CA ILE A 603 38.51 44.64 -12.55
C ILE A 603 37.87 45.45 -13.68
N ARG A 604 37.34 46.68 -13.40
CA ARG A 604 36.58 47.50 -14.36
C ARG A 604 37.07 48.92 -14.53
N SER A 605 38.09 49.37 -13.78
CA SER A 605 38.52 50.76 -13.79
C SER A 605 39.97 50.91 -13.35
N ILE A 606 40.60 51.96 -13.84
CA ILE A 606 41.93 52.45 -13.46
C ILE A 606 41.77 53.60 -12.47
N LYS A 607 42.58 53.63 -11.43
CA LYS A 607 42.67 54.73 -10.49
C LYS A 607 44.00 55.44 -10.72
N LEU A 608 43.90 56.65 -11.18
CA LEU A 608 45.06 57.51 -11.47
C LEU A 608 45.13 58.61 -10.43
N ARG A 609 46.39 59.00 -10.03
CA ARG A 609 46.69 60.22 -9.25
C ARG A 609 47.36 61.24 -10.15
N ALA A 610 46.69 62.38 -10.37
CA ALA A 610 47.22 63.46 -11.12
C ALA A 610 48.26 64.26 -10.29
N GLN A 611 49.01 65.10 -10.94
CA GLN A 611 50.04 65.93 -10.29
C GLN A 611 49.51 66.91 -9.22
N ASP A 612 48.26 67.35 -9.38
CA ASP A 612 47.55 68.20 -8.42
C ASP A 612 47.02 67.44 -7.19
N GLY A 613 47.29 66.15 -7.13
CA GLY A 613 46.79 65.26 -6.06
C GLY A 613 45.37 64.74 -6.26
N SER A 614 44.67 65.15 -7.32
CA SER A 614 43.32 64.61 -7.64
C SER A 614 43.38 63.14 -8.05
N VAL A 615 42.31 62.45 -7.73
CA VAL A 615 42.19 61.00 -8.06
C VAL A 615 41.14 60.82 -9.14
N HIS A 616 41.55 60.32 -10.29
CA HIS A 616 40.67 59.99 -11.40
C HIS A 616 40.36 58.48 -11.38
N ILE A 617 39.06 58.10 -11.43
CA ILE A 617 38.62 56.74 -11.59
C ILE A 617 38.07 56.60 -13.00
N VAL A 618 38.87 56.05 -13.90
CA VAL A 618 38.55 55.88 -15.33
C VAL A 618 38.05 54.47 -15.59
N PRO A 619 36.79 54.30 -16.02
CA PRO A 619 36.32 52.98 -16.42
C PRO A 619 37.03 52.51 -17.69
N PHE A 620 37.29 51.20 -17.84
CA PHE A 620 38.01 50.69 -19.01
C PHE A 620 37.27 50.92 -20.33
N SER A 621 35.93 51.05 -20.31
CA SER A 621 35.13 51.40 -21.49
C SER A 621 35.42 52.82 -22.03
N ALA A 622 35.96 53.69 -21.22
CA ALA A 622 36.37 55.03 -21.59
C ALA A 622 37.85 55.13 -22.09
N VAL A 623 38.57 54.04 -22.02
CA VAL A 623 39.94 53.91 -22.48
C VAL A 623 39.94 53.52 -23.95
N THR A 624 40.21 54.45 -24.84
CA THR A 624 40.36 54.21 -26.30
C THR A 624 41.85 54.02 -26.67
N THR A 625 42.72 54.71 -25.99
CA THR A 625 44.16 54.67 -26.16
C THR A 625 44.85 54.75 -24.79
N VAL A 626 45.96 54.03 -24.67
CA VAL A 626 46.86 54.08 -23.53
C VAL A 626 48.18 54.65 -23.98
N THR A 627 48.56 55.84 -23.43
CA THR A 627 49.91 56.39 -23.58
C THR A 627 50.62 56.11 -22.27
N ASN A 628 51.63 55.24 -22.28
CA ASN A 628 52.48 54.96 -21.13
C ASN A 628 53.77 55.76 -21.29
N MET A 629 54.02 56.64 -20.34
CA MET A 629 55.11 57.59 -20.39
C MET A 629 56.38 57.14 -19.65
N THR A 630 56.25 56.01 -18.93
CA THR A 630 57.36 55.49 -18.10
C THR A 630 57.82 54.12 -18.52
N ARG A 631 57.17 53.48 -19.48
CA ARG A 631 57.55 52.15 -19.96
C ARG A 631 58.77 52.23 -20.87
N ASP A 632 59.80 51.42 -20.60
CA ASP A 632 61.10 51.32 -21.28
C ASP A 632 61.90 52.60 -21.20
N PHE A 633 61.68 53.61 -22.02
CA PHE A 633 62.40 54.93 -21.99
C PHE A 633 61.48 56.04 -22.49
N GLY A 634 61.81 57.26 -22.11
CA GLY A 634 61.13 58.48 -22.55
C GLY A 634 62.16 59.53 -22.98
N PHE A 635 61.77 60.34 -23.93
CA PHE A 635 62.61 61.55 -24.29
C PHE A 635 62.19 62.76 -23.46
N ALA A 636 63.15 63.47 -22.96
CA ALA A 636 62.89 64.82 -22.42
C ALA A 636 62.82 65.77 -23.60
N VAL A 637 61.60 66.25 -23.88
CA VAL A 637 61.39 67.27 -24.89
C VAL A 637 61.40 68.62 -24.17
N LEU A 638 62.37 69.42 -24.51
CA LEU A 638 62.52 70.78 -23.95
C LEU A 638 62.24 71.77 -25.07
N ASP A 639 61.23 72.57 -24.88
CA ASP A 639 60.91 73.69 -25.77
C ASP A 639 61.68 74.91 -25.29
N VAL A 640 62.72 75.28 -26.05
CA VAL A 640 63.50 76.49 -25.75
C VAL A 640 63.06 77.61 -26.65
N SER A 641 62.46 78.63 -26.05
CA SER A 641 62.05 79.79 -26.79
C SER A 641 63.26 80.69 -27.06
N VAL A 642 63.46 81.03 -28.30
CA VAL A 642 64.54 81.92 -28.72
C VAL A 642 63.97 83.17 -29.34
N GLY A 643 64.70 84.27 -29.24
CA GLY A 643 64.26 85.58 -29.80
C GLY A 643 64.19 85.57 -31.32
N TYR A 644 63.27 86.29 -31.92
CA TYR A 644 63.07 86.34 -33.39
C TYR A 644 64.29 86.83 -34.20
N GLY A 645 65.34 87.37 -33.57
CA GLY A 645 66.57 87.85 -34.24
C GLY A 645 67.73 86.85 -34.21
N GLU A 646 67.59 85.66 -33.67
CA GLU A 646 68.64 84.63 -33.61
C GLU A 646 68.64 83.77 -34.88
N GLU A 647 69.86 83.50 -35.37
CA GLU A 647 70.03 82.56 -36.51
C GLU A 647 69.71 81.11 -36.08
N THR A 648 68.85 80.42 -36.84
CA THR A 648 68.46 79.08 -36.56
C THR A 648 69.61 78.07 -36.47
N ASP A 649 70.66 78.29 -37.28
CA ASP A 649 71.85 77.41 -37.28
C ASP A 649 72.75 77.59 -36.02
N ARG A 650 72.53 78.64 -35.26
CA ARG A 650 73.25 78.90 -34.02
C ARG A 650 72.53 78.38 -32.78
N VAL A 651 71.23 78.08 -32.94
CA VAL A 651 70.37 77.56 -31.88
C VAL A 651 70.21 76.05 -31.94
N SER A 652 70.30 75.42 -33.09
CA SER A 652 70.29 73.98 -33.29
C SER A 652 71.66 73.35 -33.00
#